data_498b1b3b1b73eed55468b1cc147151ea
#
_entry.id   498b1b3b1b73eed55468b1cc147151ea
#
_cell.length_a   1.000
_cell.length_b   1.000
_cell.length_c   1.000
_cell.angle_alpha   90.00
_cell.angle_beta   90.00
_cell.angle_gamma   90.00
#
_symmetry.space_group_name_H-M   'P 1'
#
loop_
_entity.id
_entity.type
_entity.pdbx_description
1 polymer ?
#
loop_
_entity_poly.entity_id
_entity_poly.type
_entity_poly.pdbx_seq_one_letter_code
_entity_poly.pdbx_strand_id
1 'polypeptide(L)'
;MALIGHPQTFPRAASLLLAGACAAGAPAPLQAAEPVASAVVAGQGSHCGVRGPGDTRPRIGLALGGGGARGIAHVRILKQLEALYIPVDCIAGTSAGALVGALYASGSTPEQIEQVVLSTEWLSLFTDTLPRRDRSLRRKADDYAQLAPIGIGLGGEGKAVALAGGVSEGEKLIALFERATGGSRVSGRFDDLPIPFRAVATDINTGQPVVLSEGNLPMAMRASMSLPGIFRPVVIDGHVLLDGGLSNQVPIDVVRAMGADRVIAVDVGTPLKPLDRDASLVDVISQLSGFLTTRSAQTQLDSLGTQDLLISPDLTGKVATGDFDKAPEALRIGQLAAEQAAPALRAFAQSPQVYGQLAAQRVQRERPVGTDRIEFVEVENHTGYADALLLSYLPVQIGEPLDIKGMQAGVLRAYGMGTLASINYDVRERDGRTGVFVSAYPKPNGPIYLEAGLSLSNDLEGNHESNLRAGLLFSPLSPYGAEARIALQIGSEPGLTGQYYRPFDLHNRYAFQAGGGFQTRSFNLYDEEGDKIARYRVRRTGGTLALVRNVSNVLALSVGVERYTGNAEVEVGDPAIPRVNFEEGAWIAQATLDDIDSVYFPRDGYLVNAGTYQSSPSLGADARFGQLDLDAVAARSFGRHALQLGLRYHVTSSGTAPVQNLYRLGGRWRLAGFQHNQLTGQDYALGFAGYTYELGKLLGRSAQVGGTVEYGNAWQRRSDMSLSDGIWNGSVFLGFDSWIGPLIFGMGFREGGENVVFIELGQSL
;
A
#
# COMPACT_ATOMS: atom_id res chain seq x y z
N MET A 1 -61.75 -30.92 -10.09
CA MET A 1 -62.27 -31.17 -8.72
C MET A 1 -61.25 -30.65 -7.73
N ALA A 2 -61.43 -29.53 -7.36
CA ALA A 2 -61.66 -28.78 -6.13
C ALA A 2 -61.16 -29.48 -4.85
N LEU A 3 -60.29 -28.68 -4.11
CA LEU A 3 -60.32 -28.36 -2.67
C LEU A 3 -58.94 -27.88 -2.30
N ILE A 4 -58.73 -26.56 -2.17
CA ILE A 4 -58.86 -25.66 -1.01
C ILE A 4 -58.10 -26.20 0.23
N GLY A 5 -57.07 -25.49 0.64
CA GLY A 5 -56.37 -25.65 1.94
C GLY A 5 -55.35 -24.53 2.22
N HIS A 6 -55.77 -23.49 2.84
CA HIS A 6 -55.21 -22.38 3.64
C HIS A 6 -53.71 -22.08 3.67
N PRO A 7 -53.33 -20.79 3.69
CA PRO A 7 -51.97 -20.30 3.88
C PRO A 7 -51.64 -20.18 5.39
N GLN A 8 -50.49 -20.73 5.79
CA GLN A 8 -49.90 -20.46 7.11
C GLN A 8 -49.04 -19.20 7.04
N THR A 9 -49.42 -18.28 7.88
CA THR A 9 -48.83 -16.97 8.16
C THR A 9 -47.42 -17.09 8.75
N PHE A 10 -46.43 -16.48 8.09
CA PHE A 10 -45.16 -16.14 8.71
C PHE A 10 -45.33 -14.86 9.56
N PRO A 11 -44.77 -14.77 10.77
CA PRO A 11 -44.84 -13.56 11.59
C PRO A 11 -43.93 -12.45 11.04
N ARG A 12 -44.55 -11.32 10.78
CA ARG A 12 -43.86 -10.02 10.59
C ARG A 12 -43.29 -9.58 11.92
N ALA A 13 -41.96 -9.62 12.04
CA ALA A 13 -41.23 -8.95 13.13
C ALA A 13 -39.88 -8.47 12.64
N ALA A 14 -39.87 -7.34 11.92
CA ALA A 14 -38.68 -6.48 11.74
C ALA A 14 -39.10 -5.17 11.01
N SER A 15 -39.97 -4.37 11.64
CA SER A 15 -40.24 -3.02 11.16
C SER A 15 -40.74 -2.19 12.35
N LEU A 16 -39.84 -1.80 13.25
CA LEU A 16 -40.09 -0.79 14.28
C LEU A 16 -38.75 -0.50 14.98
N LEU A 17 -38.03 0.51 14.49
CA LEU A 17 -37.04 1.30 15.21
C LEU A 17 -36.43 2.35 14.27
N LEU A 18 -37.30 3.27 13.79
CA LEU A 18 -36.88 4.56 13.24
C LEU A 18 -38.07 5.53 13.23
N ALA A 19 -38.58 5.88 14.41
CA ALA A 19 -39.47 7.04 14.58
C ALA A 19 -39.52 7.38 16.06
N GLY A 20 -38.77 8.38 16.46
CA GLY A 20 -38.92 8.93 17.81
C GLY A 20 -37.70 9.68 18.30
N ALA A 21 -37.48 10.89 17.80
CA ALA A 21 -36.87 12.01 18.53
C ALA A 21 -36.71 13.24 17.62
N CYS A 22 -37.84 13.84 17.21
CA CYS A 22 -37.87 15.22 16.83
C CYS A 22 -38.64 15.96 17.94
N ALA A 23 -37.92 16.34 19.01
CA ALA A 23 -38.36 17.32 19.95
C ALA A 23 -37.68 18.65 19.58
N ALA A 24 -38.46 19.61 19.20
CA ALA A 24 -38.06 20.95 18.80
C ALA A 24 -37.42 21.70 19.97
N GLY A 25 -36.10 21.96 19.84
CA GLY A 25 -35.41 23.02 20.57
C GLY A 25 -35.25 24.20 19.61
N ALA A 26 -35.80 25.36 19.96
CA ALA A 26 -35.65 26.61 19.20
C ALA A 26 -34.17 26.97 19.09
N PRO A 27 -33.65 27.41 17.93
CA PRO A 27 -32.28 27.86 17.81
C PRO A 27 -32.10 29.18 18.55
N ALA A 28 -31.13 29.22 19.47
CA ALA A 28 -30.59 30.44 20.00
C ALA A 28 -29.95 31.27 18.86
N PRO A 29 -30.02 32.61 18.88
CA PRO A 29 -29.43 33.42 17.84
C PRO A 29 -27.91 33.22 17.82
N LEU A 30 -27.39 32.83 16.67
CA LEU A 30 -25.95 32.83 16.36
C LEU A 30 -25.44 34.26 16.53
N GLN A 31 -24.75 34.54 17.62
CA GLN A 31 -23.89 35.70 17.71
C GLN A 31 -22.80 35.53 16.64
N ALA A 32 -22.71 36.50 15.74
CA ALA A 32 -21.60 36.61 14.81
C ALA A 32 -20.30 36.58 15.62
N ALA A 33 -19.50 35.52 15.42
CA ALA A 33 -18.19 35.47 16.00
C ALA A 33 -17.39 36.65 15.43
N GLU A 34 -16.87 37.48 16.32
CA GLU A 34 -15.87 38.48 15.96
C GLU A 34 -14.71 37.76 15.23
N PRO A 35 -14.08 38.39 14.23
CA PRO A 35 -12.94 37.80 13.55
C PRO A 35 -11.83 37.56 14.58
N VAL A 36 -11.67 36.32 14.99
CA VAL A 36 -10.54 35.89 15.82
C VAL A 36 -9.29 36.13 14.98
N ALA A 37 -8.51 37.12 15.43
CA ALA A 37 -7.21 37.40 14.85
C ALA A 37 -6.43 36.10 14.71
N SER A 38 -5.89 35.86 13.50
CA SER A 38 -5.06 34.72 13.15
C SER A 38 -4.08 34.46 14.30
N ALA A 39 -4.16 33.29 14.91
CA ALA A 39 -3.13 32.83 15.83
C ALA A 39 -1.89 32.47 15.02
N VAL A 40 -1.20 33.50 14.51
CA VAL A 40 0.19 33.39 14.12
C VAL A 40 0.93 33.25 15.45
N VAL A 41 1.42 32.08 15.78
CA VAL A 41 2.44 31.92 16.83
C VAL A 41 3.70 32.58 16.29
N ALA A 42 3.74 33.93 16.35
CA ALA A 42 4.89 34.72 16.00
C ALA A 42 5.88 34.64 17.16
N GLY A 43 6.88 33.76 17.03
CA GLY A 43 8.12 33.96 17.74
C GLY A 43 8.70 35.34 17.33
N GLN A 44 8.89 36.26 18.29
CA GLN A 44 9.40 37.58 18.02
C GLN A 44 10.85 37.51 17.50
N GLY A 45 11.05 37.74 16.20
CA GLY A 45 12.35 37.83 15.53
C GLY A 45 12.23 37.77 14.01
N SER A 46 13.10 38.50 13.29
CA SER A 46 13.16 38.39 11.82
C SER A 46 13.71 37.01 11.42
N HIS A 47 12.87 36.16 10.92
CA HIS A 47 13.20 34.77 10.53
C HIS A 47 13.80 34.68 9.10
N CYS A 48 13.78 35.74 8.28
CA CYS A 48 14.50 35.83 7.01
C CYS A 48 16.01 36.14 7.17
N GLY A 49 16.60 35.59 8.23
CA GLY A 49 18.03 35.78 8.57
C GLY A 49 18.29 37.04 9.38
N VAL A 50 19.35 36.98 10.23
CA VAL A 50 19.76 38.12 11.05
C VAL A 50 20.43 39.17 10.16
N ARG A 51 20.04 40.44 10.28
CA ARG A 51 20.72 41.56 9.62
C ARG A 51 22.01 41.86 10.38
N GLY A 52 23.14 41.73 9.69
CA GLY A 52 24.41 42.20 10.22
C GLY A 52 24.45 43.73 10.29
N PRO A 53 25.38 44.32 11.12
CA PRO A 53 25.60 45.75 11.14
C PRO A 53 25.92 46.26 9.71
N GLY A 54 25.10 47.22 9.20
CA GLY A 54 25.27 47.79 7.87
C GLY A 54 24.65 47.01 6.69
N ASP A 55 23.98 45.90 6.96
CA ASP A 55 23.24 45.16 5.89
C ASP A 55 21.92 45.85 5.55
N THR A 56 21.92 46.57 4.43
CA THR A 56 20.73 47.28 3.88
C THR A 56 20.07 46.56 2.76
N ARG A 57 20.52 45.34 2.40
CA ARG A 57 19.98 44.53 1.32
C ARG A 57 18.52 44.11 1.65
N PRO A 58 17.58 44.32 0.72
CA PRO A 58 16.21 43.78 0.89
C PRO A 58 16.25 42.25 1.07
N ARG A 59 15.53 41.71 2.05
CA ARG A 59 15.34 40.28 2.26
C ARG A 59 14.28 39.77 1.27
N ILE A 60 14.63 38.71 0.55
CA ILE A 60 13.77 38.10 -0.47
C ILE A 60 13.12 36.86 0.14
N GLY A 61 11.80 36.93 0.31
CA GLY A 61 10.96 35.79 0.69
C GLY A 61 10.41 35.08 -0.55
N LEU A 62 10.42 33.78 -0.52
CA LEU A 62 9.86 32.94 -1.58
C LEU A 62 8.60 32.25 -1.09
N ALA A 63 7.42 32.59 -1.68
CA ALA A 63 6.15 31.96 -1.38
C ALA A 63 5.81 30.95 -2.49
N LEU A 64 5.79 29.65 -2.16
CA LEU A 64 5.55 28.55 -3.09
C LEU A 64 4.15 27.98 -2.89
N GLY A 65 3.30 28.14 -3.89
CA GLY A 65 1.92 27.69 -3.85
C GLY A 65 1.74 26.18 -4.00
N GLY A 66 0.59 25.67 -3.53
CA GLY A 66 0.15 24.30 -3.68
C GLY A 66 -0.30 23.96 -5.10
N GLY A 67 -0.32 22.67 -5.48
CA GLY A 67 -0.80 22.28 -6.81
C GLY A 67 -0.56 20.80 -7.19
N GLY A 68 -0.14 19.95 -6.27
CA GLY A 68 0.20 18.56 -6.57
C GLY A 68 1.28 18.45 -7.65
N ALA A 69 1.05 17.67 -8.71
CA ALA A 69 1.98 17.51 -9.83
C ALA A 69 2.34 18.84 -10.55
N ARG A 70 1.46 19.82 -10.51
CA ARG A 70 1.71 21.15 -11.09
C ARG A 70 2.85 21.88 -10.36
N GLY A 71 3.00 21.63 -9.03
CA GLY A 71 4.07 22.20 -8.22
C GLY A 71 5.48 21.76 -8.60
N ILE A 72 5.62 20.74 -9.42
CA ILE A 72 6.91 20.32 -10.02
C ILE A 72 7.54 21.48 -10.81
N ALA A 73 6.73 22.40 -11.36
CA ALA A 73 7.21 23.60 -12.04
C ALA A 73 8.09 24.51 -11.16
N HIS A 74 7.92 24.51 -9.84
CA HIS A 74 8.76 25.27 -8.89
C HIS A 74 10.25 24.97 -9.07
N VAL A 75 10.62 23.73 -9.38
CA VAL A 75 12.02 23.30 -9.50
C VAL A 75 12.78 24.11 -10.55
N ARG A 76 12.15 24.36 -11.68
CA ARG A 76 12.79 25.15 -12.76
C ARG A 76 12.85 26.65 -12.46
N ILE A 77 11.90 27.13 -11.66
CA ILE A 77 11.94 28.50 -11.16
C ILE A 77 13.10 28.68 -10.17
N LEU A 78 13.30 27.74 -9.21
CA LEU A 78 14.46 27.75 -8.32
C LEU A 78 15.78 27.76 -9.11
N LYS A 79 15.88 26.93 -10.14
CA LYS A 79 17.07 26.90 -11.03
C LYS A 79 17.34 28.25 -11.68
N GLN A 80 16.29 28.94 -12.12
CA GLN A 80 16.42 30.28 -12.72
C GLN A 80 16.84 31.34 -11.68
N LEU A 81 16.34 31.25 -10.43
CA LEU A 81 16.74 32.14 -9.34
C LEU A 81 18.25 32.02 -9.07
N GLU A 82 18.78 30.79 -9.02
CA GLU A 82 20.24 30.56 -8.85
C GLU A 82 21.04 31.07 -10.05
N ALA A 83 20.59 30.80 -11.27
CA ALA A 83 21.26 31.24 -12.49
C ALA A 83 21.32 32.78 -12.61
N LEU A 84 20.38 33.49 -12.01
CA LEU A 84 20.35 34.95 -11.96
C LEU A 84 20.98 35.55 -10.69
N TYR A 85 21.63 34.73 -9.83
CA TYR A 85 22.22 35.16 -8.57
C TYR A 85 21.22 35.84 -7.61
N ILE A 86 19.98 35.31 -7.54
CA ILE A 86 18.95 35.81 -6.65
C ILE A 86 19.00 35.05 -5.32
N PRO A 87 19.36 35.69 -4.21
CA PRO A 87 19.37 35.03 -2.93
C PRO A 87 17.93 34.88 -2.40
N VAL A 88 17.58 33.69 -1.93
CA VAL A 88 16.34 33.45 -1.19
C VAL A 88 16.67 33.44 0.29
N ASP A 89 16.10 34.35 1.07
CA ASP A 89 16.40 34.53 2.49
C ASP A 89 15.48 33.72 3.41
N CYS A 90 14.26 33.45 2.98
CA CYS A 90 13.30 32.60 3.68
C CYS A 90 12.27 32.04 2.69
N ILE A 91 11.64 30.91 3.06
CA ILE A 91 10.66 30.22 2.22
C ILE A 91 9.45 29.87 3.05
N ALA A 92 8.26 30.11 2.50
CA ALA A 92 7.04 29.46 2.95
C ALA A 92 6.43 28.67 1.79
N GLY A 93 5.94 27.46 2.08
CA GLY A 93 5.36 26.59 1.08
C GLY A 93 4.09 25.92 1.55
N THR A 94 3.19 25.72 0.60
CA THR A 94 1.93 24.98 0.78
C THR A 94 1.91 23.75 -0.12
N SER A 95 1.54 22.57 0.41
CA SER A 95 1.38 21.34 -0.37
C SER A 95 2.65 21.02 -1.18
N ALA A 96 2.55 20.91 -2.52
CA ALA A 96 3.72 20.70 -3.39
C ALA A 96 4.76 21.82 -3.25
N GLY A 97 4.36 23.06 -2.93
CA GLY A 97 5.27 24.16 -2.61
C GLY A 97 6.01 23.93 -1.29
N ALA A 98 5.37 23.28 -0.30
CA ALA A 98 6.04 22.87 0.92
C ALA A 98 7.07 21.76 0.64
N LEU A 99 6.77 20.80 -0.25
CA LEU A 99 7.72 19.77 -0.66
C LEU A 99 8.97 20.40 -1.29
N VAL A 100 8.79 21.14 -2.38
CA VAL A 100 9.93 21.72 -3.12
C VAL A 100 10.68 22.73 -2.26
N GLY A 101 9.95 23.55 -1.50
CA GLY A 101 10.50 24.56 -0.59
C GLY A 101 11.32 23.95 0.55
N ALA A 102 10.83 22.88 1.20
CA ALA A 102 11.54 22.20 2.27
C ALA A 102 12.83 21.53 1.79
N LEU A 103 12.81 20.86 0.61
CA LEU A 103 13.99 20.25 0.02
C LEU A 103 15.05 21.32 -0.28
N TYR A 104 14.65 22.42 -0.89
CA TYR A 104 15.58 23.52 -1.18
C TYR A 104 16.08 24.21 0.08
N ALA A 105 15.21 24.39 1.07
CA ALA A 105 15.58 24.97 2.38
C ALA A 105 16.56 24.08 3.17
N SER A 106 16.47 22.76 2.98
CA SER A 106 17.37 21.77 3.60
C SER A 106 18.76 21.67 2.92
N GLY A 107 18.99 22.40 1.82
CA GLY A 107 20.27 22.41 1.11
C GLY A 107 20.29 21.63 -0.21
N SER A 108 19.20 20.95 -0.61
CA SER A 108 19.13 20.27 -1.90
C SER A 108 19.23 21.26 -3.06
N THR A 109 20.04 20.97 -4.07
CA THR A 109 20.07 21.76 -5.29
C THR A 109 18.84 21.52 -6.15
N PRO A 110 18.46 22.46 -7.03
CA PRO A 110 17.35 22.25 -7.96
C PRO A 110 17.49 20.98 -8.81
N GLU A 111 18.72 20.59 -9.20
CA GLU A 111 19.00 19.36 -9.93
C GLU A 111 18.72 18.11 -9.09
N GLN A 112 19.08 18.11 -7.81
CA GLN A 112 18.77 17.00 -6.90
C GLN A 112 17.26 16.87 -6.70
N ILE A 113 16.56 17.99 -6.53
CA ILE A 113 15.09 18.01 -6.39
C ILE A 113 14.44 17.48 -7.68
N GLU A 114 14.92 17.90 -8.86
CA GLU A 114 14.47 17.39 -10.16
C GLU A 114 14.66 15.88 -10.26
N GLN A 115 15.79 15.36 -9.83
CA GLN A 115 16.06 13.92 -9.82
C GLN A 115 15.09 13.18 -8.90
N VAL A 116 14.83 13.67 -7.69
CA VAL A 116 13.84 13.09 -6.76
C VAL A 116 12.47 13.03 -7.43
N VAL A 117 12.04 14.13 -8.05
CA VAL A 117 10.72 14.22 -8.69
C VAL A 117 10.58 13.25 -9.87
N LEU A 118 11.61 13.14 -10.71
CA LEU A 118 11.57 12.29 -11.90
C LEU A 118 11.76 10.79 -11.60
N SER A 119 12.50 10.45 -10.53
CA SER A 119 12.75 9.06 -10.16
C SER A 119 11.67 8.46 -9.26
N THR A 120 10.74 9.26 -8.75
CA THR A 120 9.72 8.82 -7.80
C THR A 120 8.50 8.27 -8.51
N GLU A 121 8.08 7.06 -8.16
CA GLU A 121 6.81 6.47 -8.57
C GLU A 121 5.66 7.00 -7.73
N TRP A 122 5.26 8.25 -7.98
CA TRP A 122 4.32 9.02 -7.17
C TRP A 122 3.02 8.27 -6.87
N LEU A 123 2.43 7.59 -7.86
CA LEU A 123 1.17 6.89 -7.68
C LEU A 123 1.26 5.75 -6.64
N SER A 124 2.44 5.16 -6.50
CA SER A 124 2.67 4.12 -5.48
C SER A 124 2.69 4.68 -4.06
N LEU A 125 2.98 5.98 -3.89
CA LEU A 125 3.02 6.65 -2.59
C LEU A 125 1.62 6.99 -2.04
N PHE A 126 0.61 7.04 -2.90
CA PHE A 126 -0.78 7.27 -2.51
C PHE A 126 -1.51 6.01 -2.03
N THR A 127 -0.79 4.90 -1.90
CA THR A 127 -1.31 3.63 -1.38
C THR A 127 -0.48 3.17 -0.19
N ASP A 128 -1.13 2.58 0.82
CA ASP A 128 -0.44 2.06 2.00
C ASP A 128 0.14 0.66 1.79
N THR A 129 -0.08 0.06 0.63
CA THR A 129 0.40 -1.28 0.35
C THR A 129 1.89 -1.27 0.09
N LEU A 130 2.66 -1.88 0.99
CA LEU A 130 4.08 -2.11 0.75
C LEU A 130 4.29 -3.07 -0.43
N PRO A 131 5.39 -2.92 -1.18
CA PRO A 131 5.82 -3.94 -2.13
C PRO A 131 5.82 -5.31 -1.45
N ARG A 132 5.37 -6.34 -2.15
CA ARG A 132 5.21 -7.69 -1.57
C ARG A 132 6.52 -8.22 -0.95
N ARG A 133 7.66 -7.92 -1.53
CA ARG A 133 8.99 -8.28 -1.02
C ARG A 133 9.28 -7.74 0.38
N ASP A 134 8.76 -6.56 0.69
CA ASP A 134 9.00 -5.87 1.97
C ASP A 134 8.02 -6.32 3.07
N ARG A 135 6.98 -7.09 2.72
CA ARG A 135 6.01 -7.62 3.68
C ARG A 135 6.61 -8.81 4.45
N SER A 136 6.12 -9.02 5.67
CA SER A 136 6.42 -10.25 6.41
C SER A 136 5.84 -11.48 5.69
N LEU A 137 6.45 -12.66 5.89
CA LEU A 137 5.92 -13.92 5.32
C LEU A 137 4.47 -14.18 5.75
N ARG A 138 4.09 -13.77 6.97
CA ARG A 138 2.71 -13.85 7.45
C ARG A 138 1.75 -13.03 6.58
N ARG A 139 2.17 -11.83 6.15
CA ARG A 139 1.36 -10.97 5.24
C ARG A 139 1.43 -11.42 3.78
N LYS A 140 2.54 -12.04 3.35
CA LYS A 140 2.63 -12.68 2.02
C LYS A 140 1.67 -13.87 1.90
N ALA A 141 1.46 -14.62 2.99
CA ALA A 141 0.49 -15.73 3.03
C ALA A 141 -0.97 -15.27 2.85
N ASP A 142 -1.30 -14.02 3.14
CA ASP A 142 -2.66 -13.48 2.94
C ASP A 142 -3.05 -13.43 1.46
N ASP A 143 -2.10 -13.29 0.53
CA ASP A 143 -2.35 -13.30 -0.91
C ASP A 143 -2.95 -14.65 -1.36
N TYR A 144 -2.52 -15.77 -0.74
CA TYR A 144 -3.06 -17.10 -1.04
C TYR A 144 -4.44 -17.36 -0.40
N ALA A 145 -4.74 -16.65 0.68
CA ALA A 145 -6.07 -16.73 1.30
C ALA A 145 -7.15 -16.05 0.43
N GLN A 146 -6.75 -15.28 -0.58
CA GLN A 146 -7.64 -14.50 -1.46
C GLN A 146 -8.60 -13.63 -0.65
N LEU A 147 -8.11 -13.04 0.43
CA LEU A 147 -8.81 -12.12 1.31
C LEU A 147 -8.04 -10.80 1.38
N ALA A 148 -8.72 -9.69 1.12
CA ALA A 148 -8.16 -8.35 1.21
C ALA A 148 -8.93 -7.49 2.22
N PRO A 149 -8.24 -6.66 3.03
CA PRO A 149 -8.91 -5.70 3.90
C PRO A 149 -9.74 -4.71 3.07
N ILE A 150 -11.00 -4.48 3.47
CA ILE A 150 -11.91 -3.56 2.78
C ILE A 150 -11.98 -2.16 3.41
N GLY A 151 -11.05 -1.83 4.31
CA GLY A 151 -10.99 -0.53 4.98
C GLY A 151 -12.05 -0.34 6.07
N ILE A 152 -12.83 -1.36 6.37
CA ILE A 152 -13.84 -1.38 7.44
C ILE A 152 -13.37 -2.27 8.57
N GLY A 153 -13.73 -1.91 9.80
CA GLY A 153 -13.43 -2.74 10.96
C GLY A 153 -14.43 -2.53 12.10
N LEU A 154 -14.24 -3.27 13.18
CA LEU A 154 -15.11 -3.26 14.34
C LEU A 154 -14.32 -2.98 15.61
N GLY A 155 -14.91 -2.20 16.52
CA GLY A 155 -14.36 -1.97 17.86
C GLY A 155 -13.28 -0.88 17.95
N GLY A 156 -12.97 -0.15 16.90
CA GLY A 156 -11.99 0.95 16.93
C GLY A 156 -12.54 2.18 17.63
N GLU A 157 -11.74 2.82 18.49
CA GLU A 157 -12.04 4.08 19.20
C GLU A 157 -13.43 4.15 19.83
N GLY A 158 -13.94 3.02 20.36
CA GLY A 158 -15.27 2.95 20.98
C GLY A 158 -16.45 2.97 20.01
N LYS A 159 -16.22 2.85 18.70
CA LYS A 159 -17.26 2.78 17.67
C LYS A 159 -17.57 1.33 17.31
N ALA A 160 -18.85 1.02 17.09
CA ALA A 160 -19.25 -0.32 16.66
C ALA A 160 -18.71 -0.67 15.27
N VAL A 161 -18.66 0.31 14.37
CA VAL A 161 -18.08 0.21 13.02
C VAL A 161 -17.16 1.40 12.81
N ALA A 162 -15.94 1.14 12.38
CA ALA A 162 -14.94 2.16 12.06
C ALA A 162 -14.51 2.05 10.60
N LEU A 163 -14.33 3.18 9.96
CA LEU A 163 -13.83 3.31 8.60
C LEU A 163 -12.38 3.80 8.62
N ALA A 164 -11.61 3.43 7.62
CA ALA A 164 -10.31 4.04 7.40
C ALA A 164 -10.48 5.56 7.18
N GLY A 165 -9.65 6.38 7.82
CA GLY A 165 -9.75 7.85 7.79
C GLY A 165 -9.33 8.50 6.45
N GLY A 166 -8.89 7.70 5.48
CA GLY A 166 -8.45 8.09 4.13
C GLY A 166 -8.06 6.86 3.34
N VAL A 167 -7.73 7.04 2.07
CA VAL A 167 -7.24 5.96 1.19
C VAL A 167 -5.83 5.54 1.61
N SER A 168 -5.02 6.49 2.14
CA SER A 168 -3.64 6.26 2.56
C SER A 168 -3.31 7.00 3.86
N GLU A 169 -2.56 6.35 4.72
CA GLU A 169 -1.96 6.95 5.91
C GLU A 169 -0.75 7.83 5.54
N GLY A 170 -0.08 7.55 4.39
CA GLY A 170 1.00 8.36 3.82
C GLY A 170 2.41 8.04 4.35
N GLU A 171 2.63 6.89 4.98
CA GLU A 171 3.94 6.49 5.53
C GLU A 171 5.03 6.42 4.45
N LYS A 172 4.71 5.96 3.25
CA LYS A 172 5.66 5.95 2.14
C LYS A 172 6.07 7.35 1.70
N LEU A 173 5.15 8.30 1.81
CA LEU A 173 5.42 9.71 1.49
C LEU A 173 6.36 10.31 2.54
N ILE A 174 6.13 10.02 3.82
CA ILE A 174 7.03 10.41 4.91
C ILE A 174 8.43 9.83 4.69
N ALA A 175 8.53 8.53 4.37
CA ALA A 175 9.81 7.88 4.08
C ALA A 175 10.54 8.48 2.86
N LEU A 176 9.81 8.94 1.85
CA LEU A 176 10.40 9.71 0.74
C LEU A 176 10.96 11.04 1.24
N PHE A 177 10.19 11.80 2.03
CA PHE A 177 10.60 13.10 2.54
C PHE A 177 11.83 12.99 3.45
N GLU A 178 11.87 12.01 4.34
CA GLU A 178 13.05 11.72 5.17
C GLU A 178 14.30 11.48 4.33
N ARG A 179 14.20 10.66 3.28
CA ARG A 179 15.33 10.41 2.37
C ARG A 179 15.74 11.65 1.60
N ALA A 180 14.77 12.41 1.11
CA ALA A 180 15.00 13.55 0.24
C ALA A 180 15.55 14.78 1.02
N THR A 181 15.21 14.92 2.31
CA THR A 181 15.79 15.95 3.20
C THR A 181 17.15 15.55 3.78
N GLY A 182 17.72 14.41 3.33
CA GLY A 182 19.02 13.92 3.79
C GLY A 182 19.02 13.49 5.26
N GLY A 183 17.83 13.17 5.84
CA GLY A 183 17.67 12.94 7.27
C GLY A 183 18.05 14.22 8.07
N SER A 184 17.92 15.41 7.44
CA SER A 184 18.16 16.68 8.13
C SER A 184 17.47 16.62 9.48
N ARG A 185 18.15 17.09 10.55
CA ARG A 185 17.71 16.96 11.94
C ARG A 185 16.22 17.04 12.06
N VAL A 186 15.70 15.90 12.39
CA VAL A 186 14.30 15.60 12.24
C VAL A 186 13.47 16.40 13.24
N SER A 187 14.09 17.00 14.25
CA SER A 187 13.39 17.88 15.17
C SER A 187 14.25 19.09 15.52
N GLY A 188 13.74 20.23 15.18
CA GLY A 188 14.39 21.49 15.47
C GLY A 188 13.59 22.64 14.90
N ARG A 189 14.03 23.84 15.14
CA ARG A 189 13.45 25.02 14.52
C ARG A 189 13.81 25.02 13.04
N PHE A 190 12.83 25.22 12.16
CA PHE A 190 13.06 25.33 10.71
C PHE A 190 13.79 26.64 10.35
N ASP A 191 14.03 27.51 11.32
CA ASP A 191 14.93 28.65 11.20
C ASP A 191 16.41 28.26 11.16
N ASP A 192 16.75 27.06 11.67
CA ASP A 192 18.12 26.54 11.71
C ASP A 192 18.52 25.81 10.42
N LEU A 193 17.57 25.66 9.48
CA LEU A 193 17.87 25.14 8.15
C LEU A 193 18.78 26.11 7.38
N PRO A 194 19.50 25.64 6.35
CA PRO A 194 20.28 26.51 5.45
C PRO A 194 19.51 27.74 4.96
N ILE A 195 18.19 27.57 4.69
CA ILE A 195 17.26 28.68 4.47
C ILE A 195 16.10 28.50 5.44
N PRO A 196 15.73 29.52 6.27
CA PRO A 196 14.57 29.47 7.14
C PRO A 196 13.29 29.10 6.38
N PHE A 197 12.51 28.17 6.95
CA PHE A 197 11.38 27.57 6.24
C PHE A 197 10.10 27.55 7.09
N ARG A 198 8.95 27.64 6.42
CA ARG A 198 7.63 27.39 7.01
C ARG A 198 6.81 26.49 6.07
N ALA A 199 6.19 25.45 6.62
CA ALA A 199 5.16 24.68 5.94
C ALA A 199 3.78 25.14 6.42
N VAL A 200 2.82 25.30 5.51
CA VAL A 200 1.47 25.72 5.88
C VAL A 200 0.53 24.53 5.75
N ALA A 201 -0.24 24.26 6.80
CA ALA A 201 -1.33 23.28 6.86
C ALA A 201 -2.64 23.97 7.26
N THR A 202 -3.76 23.26 7.18
CA THR A 202 -5.08 23.75 7.60
C THR A 202 -5.60 22.91 8.76
N ASP A 203 -5.94 23.53 9.88
CA ASP A 203 -6.67 22.85 10.95
C ASP A 203 -8.12 22.64 10.53
N ILE A 204 -8.55 21.39 10.40
CA ILE A 204 -9.90 21.05 9.95
C ILE A 204 -10.99 21.46 10.95
N ASN A 205 -10.65 21.56 12.25
CA ASN A 205 -11.61 21.91 13.28
C ASN A 205 -11.97 23.42 13.25
N THR A 206 -11.00 24.25 12.82
CA THR A 206 -11.15 25.71 12.82
C THR A 206 -11.23 26.31 11.41
N GLY A 207 -10.74 25.58 10.41
CA GLY A 207 -10.57 26.07 9.04
C GLY A 207 -9.43 27.09 8.89
N GLN A 208 -8.62 27.33 9.95
CA GLN A 208 -7.56 28.33 9.96
C GLN A 208 -6.23 27.73 9.50
N PRO A 209 -5.35 28.54 8.89
CA PRO A 209 -4.00 28.11 8.57
C PRO A 209 -3.18 27.88 9.83
N VAL A 210 -2.42 26.79 9.87
CA VAL A 210 -1.42 26.49 10.88
C VAL A 210 -0.03 26.54 10.22
N VAL A 211 0.82 27.42 10.73
CA VAL A 211 2.17 27.64 10.23
C VAL A 211 3.14 26.79 11.05
N LEU A 212 3.65 25.75 10.42
CA LEU A 212 4.60 24.81 11.03
C LEU A 212 6.03 25.36 10.88
N SER A 213 6.69 25.63 12.01
CA SER A 213 7.99 26.30 12.11
C SER A 213 9.08 25.46 12.80
N GLU A 214 8.69 24.35 13.40
CA GLU A 214 9.57 23.47 14.17
C GLU A 214 9.04 22.05 14.22
N GLY A 215 9.81 21.12 14.79
CA GLY A 215 9.46 19.72 14.93
C GLY A 215 9.99 18.88 13.76
N ASN A 216 9.28 17.82 13.42
CA ASN A 216 9.64 16.89 12.35
C ASN A 216 9.31 17.48 10.97
N LEU A 217 10.34 17.86 10.20
CA LEU A 217 10.18 18.47 8.88
C LEU A 217 9.42 17.56 7.89
N PRO A 218 9.74 16.26 7.72
CA PRO A 218 8.95 15.32 6.93
C PRO A 218 7.47 15.28 7.33
N MET A 219 7.15 15.31 8.63
CA MET A 219 5.77 15.33 9.11
C MET A 219 5.08 16.67 8.81
N ALA A 220 5.79 17.78 8.92
CA ALA A 220 5.26 19.09 8.53
C ALA A 220 4.96 19.16 7.02
N MET A 221 5.86 18.61 6.17
CA MET A 221 5.61 18.46 4.74
C MET A 221 4.40 17.57 4.47
N ARG A 222 4.29 16.44 5.18
CA ARG A 222 3.17 15.49 5.05
C ARG A 222 1.85 16.13 5.47
N ALA A 223 1.84 16.90 6.59
CA ALA A 223 0.66 17.63 7.04
C ALA A 223 0.18 18.63 5.98
N SER A 224 1.11 19.43 5.43
CA SER A 224 0.83 20.39 4.37
C SER A 224 0.30 19.76 3.07
N MET A 225 0.55 18.47 2.83
CA MET A 225 0.11 17.70 1.66
C MET A 225 -1.05 16.74 1.96
N SER A 226 -1.74 16.88 3.08
CA SER A 226 -2.85 16.00 3.49
C SER A 226 -4.13 16.30 2.71
N LEU A 227 -4.18 15.93 1.43
CA LEU A 227 -5.34 16.13 0.56
C LEU A 227 -6.57 15.39 1.11
N PRO A 228 -7.72 16.10 1.31
CA PRO A 228 -8.95 15.47 1.79
C PRO A 228 -9.39 14.29 0.92
N GLY A 229 -9.79 13.19 1.57
CA GLY A 229 -10.24 11.96 0.89
C GLY A 229 -9.13 11.07 0.35
N ILE A 230 -7.91 11.58 0.18
CA ILE A 230 -6.74 10.79 -0.25
C ILE A 230 -5.91 10.40 0.97
N PHE A 231 -5.49 11.38 1.75
CA PHE A 231 -4.66 11.15 2.91
C PHE A 231 -5.42 11.38 4.21
N ARG A 232 -5.09 10.56 5.21
CA ARG A 232 -5.55 10.81 6.57
C ARG A 232 -4.99 12.15 7.08
N PRO A 233 -5.77 12.92 7.86
CA PRO A 233 -5.27 14.10 8.58
C PRO A 233 -4.09 13.75 9.48
N VAL A 234 -3.15 14.68 9.63
CA VAL A 234 -2.00 14.55 10.55
C VAL A 234 -2.32 15.31 11.84
N VAL A 235 -2.02 14.71 12.99
CA VAL A 235 -2.16 15.40 14.28
C VAL A 235 -0.79 15.89 14.72
N ILE A 236 -0.65 17.23 14.89
CA ILE A 236 0.56 17.88 15.42
C ILE A 236 0.11 18.87 16.48
N ASP A 237 0.65 18.78 17.70
CA ASP A 237 0.36 19.66 18.82
C ASP A 237 -1.14 19.85 19.10
N GLY A 238 -1.92 18.80 18.94
CA GLY A 238 -3.38 18.80 19.15
C GLY A 238 -4.21 19.34 17.99
N HIS A 239 -3.60 19.87 16.93
CA HIS A 239 -4.26 20.27 15.70
C HIS A 239 -4.44 19.10 14.75
N VAL A 240 -5.63 18.96 14.17
CA VAL A 240 -5.95 17.95 13.14
C VAL A 240 -5.78 18.60 11.77
N LEU A 241 -4.66 18.30 11.09
CA LEU A 241 -4.16 19.04 9.95
C LEU A 241 -4.46 18.37 8.60
N LEU A 242 -4.97 19.18 7.68
CA LEU A 242 -5.14 18.88 6.27
C LEU A 242 -4.27 19.77 5.39
N ASP A 243 -4.34 19.57 4.05
CA ASP A 243 -3.61 20.36 3.06
C ASP A 243 -3.77 21.87 3.28
N GLY A 244 -2.65 22.57 3.30
CA GLY A 244 -2.61 23.99 3.58
C GLY A 244 -3.32 24.86 2.55
N GLY A 245 -3.50 24.37 1.33
CA GLY A 245 -4.18 25.09 0.26
C GLY A 245 -5.63 25.42 0.57
N LEU A 246 -6.28 24.66 1.46
CA LEU A 246 -7.66 24.94 1.87
C LEU A 246 -7.80 26.30 2.55
N SER A 247 -6.79 26.77 3.28
CA SER A 247 -6.79 28.04 4.01
C SER A 247 -5.76 29.06 3.51
N ASN A 248 -4.61 28.62 2.98
CA ASN A 248 -3.55 29.52 2.47
C ASN A 248 -2.77 28.84 1.34
N GLN A 249 -3.26 29.01 0.12
CA GLN A 249 -2.74 28.34 -1.09
C GLN A 249 -1.37 28.87 -1.53
N VAL A 250 -1.11 30.18 -1.41
CA VAL A 250 0.18 30.82 -1.74
C VAL A 250 0.57 31.67 -0.53
N PRO A 251 1.47 31.20 0.36
CA PRO A 251 1.67 31.75 1.70
C PRO A 251 2.50 33.05 1.71
N ILE A 252 1.97 34.12 1.08
CA ILE A 252 2.62 35.44 0.96
C ILE A 252 2.71 36.12 2.33
N ASP A 253 1.61 36.10 3.09
CA ASP A 253 1.53 36.63 4.44
C ASP A 253 2.55 35.98 5.38
N VAL A 254 2.80 34.68 5.22
CA VAL A 254 3.76 33.91 6.04
C VAL A 254 5.19 34.40 5.79
N VAL A 255 5.64 34.53 4.53
CA VAL A 255 6.98 35.07 4.26
C VAL A 255 7.12 36.52 4.65
N ARG A 256 6.03 37.32 4.62
CA ARG A 256 6.00 38.69 5.18
C ARG A 256 6.21 38.66 6.70
N ALA A 257 5.49 37.79 7.40
CA ALA A 257 5.63 37.63 8.85
C ALA A 257 7.04 37.13 9.24
N MET A 258 7.71 36.37 8.37
CA MET A 258 9.13 35.98 8.54
C MET A 258 10.09 37.16 8.37
N GLY A 259 9.65 38.31 7.88
CA GLY A 259 10.46 39.54 7.72
C GLY A 259 11.00 39.75 6.30
N ALA A 260 10.36 39.21 5.26
CA ALA A 260 10.69 39.49 3.88
C ALA A 260 10.34 40.94 3.51
N ASP A 261 11.28 41.68 2.92
CA ASP A 261 11.07 43.02 2.38
C ASP A 261 10.43 42.96 1.00
N ARG A 262 10.79 41.92 0.21
CA ARG A 262 10.24 41.66 -1.13
C ARG A 262 9.83 40.19 -1.25
N VAL A 263 8.76 39.91 -1.96
CA VAL A 263 8.25 38.56 -2.14
C VAL A 263 8.30 38.15 -3.62
N ILE A 264 8.83 36.96 -3.88
CA ILE A 264 8.62 36.24 -5.13
C ILE A 264 7.57 35.17 -4.82
N ALA A 265 6.37 35.33 -5.37
CA ALA A 265 5.28 34.39 -5.24
C ALA A 265 5.20 33.52 -6.48
N VAL A 266 5.02 32.22 -6.30
CA VAL A 266 4.82 31.28 -7.39
C VAL A 266 3.47 30.59 -7.22
N ASP A 267 2.52 30.89 -8.12
CA ASP A 267 1.20 30.29 -8.13
C ASP A 267 1.11 29.20 -9.21
N VAL A 268 0.88 27.98 -8.78
CA VAL A 268 0.66 26.80 -9.62
C VAL A 268 -0.74 26.22 -9.40
N GLY A 269 -1.65 26.99 -8.83
CA GLY A 269 -3.01 26.58 -8.48
C GLY A 269 -3.80 26.04 -9.67
N THR A 270 -4.76 25.17 -9.39
CA THR A 270 -5.61 24.57 -10.42
C THR A 270 -6.89 25.38 -10.56
N PRO A 271 -7.24 25.88 -11.76
CA PRO A 271 -8.52 26.55 -11.97
C PRO A 271 -9.67 25.55 -11.82
N LEU A 272 -10.81 26.08 -11.38
CA LEU A 272 -12.05 25.32 -11.26
C LEU A 272 -12.50 24.80 -12.63
N LYS A 273 -13.00 23.56 -12.65
CA LYS A 273 -13.58 22.93 -13.84
C LYS A 273 -15.07 22.69 -13.61
N PRO A 274 -15.93 22.87 -14.65
CA PRO A 274 -17.30 22.39 -14.54
C PRO A 274 -17.33 20.89 -14.23
N LEU A 275 -18.22 20.49 -13.32
CA LEU A 275 -18.47 19.08 -13.06
C LEU A 275 -19.56 18.56 -14.00
N ASP A 276 -19.37 17.34 -14.50
CA ASP A 276 -20.38 16.62 -15.27
C ASP A 276 -21.48 16.06 -14.34
N ARG A 277 -22.64 15.69 -14.92
CA ARG A 277 -23.77 15.12 -14.15
C ARG A 277 -23.39 13.81 -13.43
N ASP A 278 -22.45 13.07 -13.99
CA ASP A 278 -22.00 11.76 -13.50
C ASP A 278 -20.77 11.90 -12.58
N ALA A 279 -20.49 13.10 -12.05
CA ALA A 279 -19.37 13.34 -11.18
C ALA A 279 -19.39 12.43 -9.94
N SER A 280 -18.28 11.78 -9.67
CA SER A 280 -18.11 10.91 -8.50
C SER A 280 -18.04 11.74 -7.20
N LEU A 281 -18.21 11.08 -6.04
CA LEU A 281 -18.00 11.72 -4.75
C LEU A 281 -16.59 12.33 -4.62
N VAL A 282 -15.58 11.68 -5.20
CA VAL A 282 -14.20 12.19 -5.22
C VAL A 282 -14.09 13.46 -6.04
N ASP A 283 -14.78 13.56 -7.18
CA ASP A 283 -14.80 14.76 -8.01
C ASP A 283 -15.47 15.93 -7.27
N VAL A 284 -16.56 15.65 -6.54
CA VAL A 284 -17.25 16.66 -5.72
C VAL A 284 -16.36 17.16 -4.59
N ILE A 285 -15.68 16.26 -3.85
CA ILE A 285 -14.73 16.64 -2.79
C ILE A 285 -13.57 17.46 -3.37
N SER A 286 -13.04 17.05 -4.51
CA SER A 286 -11.96 17.76 -5.21
C SER A 286 -12.41 19.16 -5.63
N GLN A 287 -13.63 19.30 -6.12
CA GLN A 287 -14.18 20.61 -6.51
C GLN A 287 -14.42 21.53 -5.31
N LEU A 288 -14.94 20.99 -4.18
CA LEU A 288 -15.10 21.76 -2.95
C LEU A 288 -13.75 22.24 -2.41
N SER A 289 -12.73 21.37 -2.42
CA SER A 289 -11.35 21.74 -2.09
C SER A 289 -10.84 22.82 -3.06
N GLY A 290 -11.15 22.69 -4.35
CA GLY A 290 -10.81 23.66 -5.40
C GLY A 290 -11.40 25.06 -5.15
N PHE A 291 -12.63 25.15 -4.65
CA PHE A 291 -13.22 26.46 -4.27
C PHE A 291 -12.42 27.12 -3.16
N LEU A 292 -12.04 26.38 -2.13
CA LEU A 292 -11.29 26.90 -0.99
C LEU A 292 -9.89 27.34 -1.42
N THR A 293 -9.18 26.51 -2.18
CA THR A 293 -7.81 26.81 -2.65
C THR A 293 -7.80 28.03 -3.57
N THR A 294 -8.76 28.15 -4.50
CA THR A 294 -8.85 29.31 -5.41
C THR A 294 -9.13 30.59 -4.63
N ARG A 295 -10.03 30.55 -3.65
CA ARG A 295 -10.35 31.72 -2.83
C ARG A 295 -9.17 32.15 -1.95
N SER A 296 -8.50 31.19 -1.31
CA SER A 296 -7.34 31.48 -0.47
C SER A 296 -6.17 32.01 -1.29
N ALA A 297 -5.94 31.48 -2.52
CA ALA A 297 -4.95 32.00 -3.44
C ALA A 297 -5.21 33.48 -3.78
N GLN A 298 -6.45 33.81 -4.23
CA GLN A 298 -6.78 35.17 -4.62
C GLN A 298 -6.54 36.17 -3.49
N THR A 299 -6.95 35.84 -2.26
CA THR A 299 -6.75 36.69 -1.07
C THR A 299 -5.24 37.01 -0.87
N GLN A 300 -4.37 36.03 -1.07
CA GLN A 300 -2.94 36.22 -0.93
C GLN A 300 -2.34 37.00 -2.10
N LEU A 301 -2.73 36.68 -3.33
CA LEU A 301 -2.23 37.36 -4.54
C LEU A 301 -2.60 38.85 -4.55
N ASP A 302 -3.77 39.22 -4.04
CA ASP A 302 -4.22 40.62 -3.92
C ASP A 302 -3.39 41.43 -2.92
N SER A 303 -2.60 40.75 -2.06
CA SER A 303 -1.69 41.39 -1.08
C SER A 303 -0.31 41.76 -1.65
N LEU A 304 0.00 41.36 -2.90
CA LEU A 304 1.28 41.67 -3.54
C LEU A 304 1.44 43.16 -3.80
N GLY A 305 2.57 43.70 -3.40
CA GLY A 305 2.94 45.09 -3.64
C GLY A 305 3.69 45.31 -4.96
N THR A 306 3.95 46.56 -5.29
CA THR A 306 4.65 46.94 -6.55
C THR A 306 6.11 46.47 -6.63
N GLN A 307 6.71 46.11 -5.50
CA GLN A 307 8.09 45.61 -5.44
C GLN A 307 8.16 44.06 -5.39
N ASP A 308 7.02 43.40 -5.39
CA ASP A 308 6.91 41.94 -5.40
C ASP A 308 6.80 41.41 -6.83
N LEU A 309 6.98 40.12 -6.99
CA LEU A 309 6.86 39.45 -8.28
C LEU A 309 6.00 38.21 -8.18
N LEU A 310 5.00 38.10 -9.05
CA LEU A 310 4.22 36.90 -9.25
C LEU A 310 4.74 36.12 -10.47
N ILE A 311 4.95 34.84 -10.33
CA ILE A 311 5.23 33.90 -11.41
C ILE A 311 4.12 32.86 -11.46
N SER A 312 3.40 32.78 -12.58
CA SER A 312 2.28 31.85 -12.77
C SER A 312 2.49 31.02 -14.01
N PRO A 313 3.07 29.80 -13.90
CA PRO A 313 3.25 28.90 -15.04
C PRO A 313 1.90 28.49 -15.66
N ASP A 314 1.78 28.56 -17.00
CA ASP A 314 0.55 28.19 -17.72
C ASP A 314 0.39 26.64 -17.82
N LEU A 315 -0.05 26.03 -16.73
CA LEU A 315 -0.27 24.59 -16.60
C LEU A 315 -1.73 24.20 -16.93
N THR A 316 -2.60 25.16 -17.23
CA THR A 316 -4.03 24.93 -17.45
C THR A 316 -4.28 24.06 -18.68
N GLY A 317 -5.03 22.98 -18.52
CA GLY A 317 -5.31 22.02 -19.60
C GLY A 317 -4.13 21.11 -20.01
N LYS A 318 -2.93 21.34 -19.47
CA LYS A 318 -1.71 20.59 -19.80
C LYS A 318 -1.33 19.61 -18.72
N VAL A 319 -1.31 20.06 -17.44
CA VAL A 319 -0.97 19.25 -16.28
C VAL A 319 -2.05 19.44 -15.21
N ALA A 320 -2.73 18.36 -14.82
CA ALA A 320 -3.65 18.35 -13.71
C ALA A 320 -2.93 18.08 -12.37
N THR A 321 -3.59 18.32 -11.25
CA THR A 321 -3.05 18.11 -9.89
C THR A 321 -2.56 16.68 -9.64
N GLY A 322 -3.20 15.68 -10.25
CA GLY A 322 -2.84 14.27 -10.12
C GLY A 322 -1.90 13.71 -11.21
N ASP A 323 -1.51 14.50 -12.22
CA ASP A 323 -0.76 14.04 -13.40
C ASP A 323 0.76 13.98 -13.13
N PHE A 324 1.17 13.19 -12.15
CA PHE A 324 2.60 13.04 -11.79
C PHE A 324 3.43 12.38 -12.89
N ASP A 325 2.81 11.60 -13.77
CA ASP A 325 3.43 11.05 -14.99
C ASP A 325 3.82 12.13 -16.01
N LYS A 326 3.22 13.33 -15.91
CA LYS A 326 3.56 14.51 -16.72
C LYS A 326 4.61 15.43 -16.05
N ALA A 327 5.39 14.90 -15.09
CA ALA A 327 6.48 15.66 -14.47
C ALA A 327 7.42 16.35 -15.47
N PRO A 328 7.87 15.71 -16.57
CA PRO A 328 8.70 16.37 -17.58
C PRO A 328 8.02 17.58 -18.20
N GLU A 329 6.71 17.51 -18.45
CA GLU A 329 5.95 18.63 -19.02
C GLU A 329 5.79 19.78 -18.02
N ALA A 330 5.53 19.48 -16.73
CA ALA A 330 5.47 20.49 -15.67
C ALA A 330 6.81 21.23 -15.53
N LEU A 331 7.94 20.51 -15.59
CA LEU A 331 9.28 21.09 -15.61
C LEU A 331 9.48 22.03 -16.82
N ARG A 332 9.09 21.59 -18.02
CA ARG A 332 9.22 22.37 -19.24
C ARG A 332 8.41 23.68 -19.15
N ILE A 333 7.19 23.61 -18.64
CA ILE A 333 6.32 24.80 -18.47
C ILE A 333 6.90 25.73 -17.40
N GLY A 334 7.41 25.16 -16.29
CA GLY A 334 8.12 25.93 -15.26
C GLY A 334 9.33 26.67 -15.81
N GLN A 335 10.11 26.05 -16.70
CA GLN A 335 11.25 26.67 -17.38
C GLN A 335 10.79 27.87 -18.22
N LEU A 336 9.75 27.71 -19.05
CA LEU A 336 9.23 28.79 -19.87
C LEU A 336 8.74 29.98 -19.04
N ALA A 337 8.03 29.72 -17.94
CA ALA A 337 7.56 30.76 -17.04
C ALA A 337 8.72 31.51 -16.35
N ALA A 338 9.76 30.76 -15.95
CA ALA A 338 10.96 31.34 -15.36
C ALA A 338 11.74 32.22 -16.35
N GLU A 339 11.87 31.80 -17.60
CA GLU A 339 12.49 32.59 -18.69
C GLU A 339 11.67 33.84 -18.99
N GLN A 340 10.36 33.77 -19.04
CA GLN A 340 9.47 34.93 -19.23
C GLN A 340 9.59 35.94 -18.09
N ALA A 341 9.74 35.45 -16.85
CA ALA A 341 9.92 36.29 -15.67
C ALA A 341 11.35 36.85 -15.52
N ALA A 342 12.34 36.33 -16.25
CA ALA A 342 13.76 36.69 -16.10
C ALA A 342 14.04 38.20 -16.18
N PRO A 343 13.39 39.01 -17.05
CA PRO A 343 13.62 40.47 -17.05
C PRO A 343 13.23 41.14 -15.70
N ALA A 344 12.09 40.75 -15.12
CA ALA A 344 11.65 41.27 -13.84
C ALA A 344 12.47 40.71 -12.66
N LEU A 345 12.86 39.44 -12.74
CA LEU A 345 13.71 38.76 -11.75
C LEU A 345 15.08 39.43 -11.60
N ARG A 346 15.64 40.05 -12.64
CA ARG A 346 16.92 40.76 -12.55
C ARG A 346 16.93 41.90 -11.51
N ALA A 347 15.75 42.45 -11.17
CA ALA A 347 15.63 43.47 -10.10
C ALA A 347 15.90 42.93 -8.68
N PHE A 348 15.92 41.61 -8.53
CA PHE A 348 16.20 40.89 -7.28
C PHE A 348 17.66 40.34 -7.23
N ALA A 349 18.37 40.38 -8.37
CA ALA A 349 19.71 39.83 -8.48
C ALA A 349 20.74 40.57 -7.64
N GLN A 350 21.76 39.83 -7.21
CA GLN A 350 22.94 40.36 -6.54
C GLN A 350 24.18 40.19 -7.45
N SER A 351 25.29 40.83 -7.08
CA SER A 351 26.56 40.51 -7.77
C SER A 351 26.95 39.05 -7.49
N PRO A 352 27.67 38.39 -8.43
CA PRO A 352 28.15 37.03 -8.22
C PRO A 352 28.94 36.82 -6.95
N GLN A 353 29.70 37.84 -6.52
CA GLN A 353 30.50 37.82 -5.31
C GLN A 353 29.62 37.81 -4.04
N VAL A 354 28.62 38.69 -3.98
CA VAL A 354 27.67 38.74 -2.84
C VAL A 354 26.83 37.44 -2.78
N TYR A 355 26.33 36.97 -3.91
CA TYR A 355 25.62 35.72 -3.98
C TYR A 355 26.46 34.52 -3.51
N GLY A 356 27.72 34.44 -3.97
CA GLY A 356 28.67 33.39 -3.55
C GLY A 356 28.96 33.40 -2.04
N GLN A 357 29.07 34.58 -1.42
CA GLN A 357 29.22 34.69 0.04
C GLN A 357 27.97 34.18 0.77
N LEU A 358 26.78 34.55 0.31
CA LEU A 358 25.51 34.07 0.90
C LEU A 358 25.34 32.57 0.73
N ALA A 359 25.68 32.03 -0.44
CA ALA A 359 25.64 30.58 -0.70
C ALA A 359 26.64 29.83 0.22
N ALA A 360 27.86 30.34 0.41
CA ALA A 360 28.83 29.75 1.33
C ALA A 360 28.33 29.76 2.79
N GLN A 361 27.65 30.82 3.22
CA GLN A 361 27.03 30.87 4.55
C GLN A 361 25.92 29.81 4.72
N ARG A 362 25.16 29.52 3.66
CA ARG A 362 24.14 28.44 3.70
C ARG A 362 24.78 27.08 3.92
N VAL A 363 25.83 26.75 3.17
CA VAL A 363 26.58 25.49 3.31
C VAL A 363 27.15 25.34 4.74
N GLN A 364 27.61 26.42 5.37
CA GLN A 364 28.11 26.40 6.76
C GLN A 364 27.01 26.12 7.80
N ARG A 365 25.73 26.37 7.46
CA ARG A 365 24.60 26.04 8.32
C ARG A 365 24.15 24.56 8.15
N GLU A 366 24.60 23.90 7.08
CA GLU A 366 24.36 22.46 6.94
C GLU A 366 25.06 21.72 8.07
N ARG A 367 24.30 21.17 9.01
CA ARG A 367 24.84 20.31 10.05
C ARG A 367 24.73 18.86 9.61
N PRO A 368 25.81 18.06 9.69
CA PRO A 368 25.74 16.64 9.42
C PRO A 368 24.69 15.99 10.32
N VAL A 369 23.80 15.21 9.73
CA VAL A 369 22.77 14.49 10.46
C VAL A 369 23.35 13.19 11.01
N GLY A 370 22.92 12.79 12.22
CA GLY A 370 23.24 11.49 12.79
C GLY A 370 24.63 11.37 13.42
N THR A 371 25.33 12.48 13.64
CA THR A 371 26.63 12.47 14.33
C THR A 371 26.52 12.42 15.85
N ASP A 372 25.38 12.84 16.41
CA ASP A 372 25.16 12.84 17.85
C ASP A 372 24.83 11.41 18.33
N ARG A 373 25.45 11.01 19.45
CA ARG A 373 25.17 9.71 20.08
C ARG A 373 23.81 9.75 20.76
N ILE A 374 23.05 8.69 20.58
CA ILE A 374 21.73 8.55 21.23
C ILE A 374 21.94 8.19 22.69
N GLU A 375 21.42 9.00 23.58
CA GLU A 375 21.58 8.81 25.03
C GLU A 375 20.33 8.21 25.70
N PHE A 376 19.16 8.34 25.06
CA PHE A 376 17.93 7.72 25.54
C PHE A 376 16.94 7.43 24.40
N VAL A 377 16.00 6.54 24.66
CA VAL A 377 14.90 6.20 23.74
C VAL A 377 13.61 6.23 24.54
N GLU A 378 12.61 6.93 24.03
CA GLU A 378 11.25 6.95 24.59
C GLU A 378 10.24 6.46 23.55
N VAL A 379 9.22 5.75 24.02
CA VAL A 379 8.16 5.22 23.14
C VAL A 379 6.80 5.73 23.62
N GLU A 380 6.11 6.42 22.72
CA GLU A 380 4.70 6.77 22.86
C GLU A 380 3.87 5.77 22.08
N ASN A 381 3.37 4.76 22.77
CA ASN A 381 2.72 3.61 22.17
C ASN A 381 1.21 3.61 22.45
N HIS A 382 0.42 3.85 21.40
CA HIS A 382 -1.04 3.78 21.44
C HIS A 382 -1.59 2.47 20.87
N THR A 383 -0.71 1.50 20.56
CA THR A 383 -1.08 0.21 19.96
C THR A 383 -1.29 -0.87 21.00
N GLY A 384 -1.80 -2.01 20.61
CA GLY A 384 -1.84 -3.21 21.48
C GLY A 384 -0.54 -4.03 21.49
N TYR A 385 0.53 -3.55 20.86
CA TYR A 385 1.84 -4.18 20.83
C TYR A 385 2.70 -3.75 22.02
N ALA A 386 3.68 -4.56 22.39
CA ALA A 386 4.68 -4.17 23.38
C ALA A 386 5.68 -3.16 22.76
N ASP A 387 6.15 -2.18 23.55
CA ASP A 387 7.19 -1.23 23.15
C ASP A 387 8.44 -1.95 22.63
N ALA A 388 8.85 -3.02 23.31
CA ALA A 388 9.98 -3.84 22.91
C ALA A 388 9.81 -4.48 21.52
N LEU A 389 8.57 -4.80 21.10
CA LEU A 389 8.30 -5.30 19.74
C LEU A 389 8.50 -4.17 18.73
N LEU A 390 7.95 -3.01 18.97
CA LEU A 390 8.09 -1.86 18.06
C LEU A 390 9.55 -1.46 17.91
N LEU A 391 10.29 -1.37 19.02
CA LEU A 391 11.72 -1.07 19.03
C LEU A 391 12.57 -2.16 18.36
N SER A 392 12.13 -3.42 18.35
CA SER A 392 12.88 -4.50 17.70
C SER A 392 13.00 -4.35 16.18
N TYR A 393 12.15 -3.55 15.57
CA TYR A 393 12.23 -3.19 14.15
C TYR A 393 13.23 -2.05 13.87
N LEU A 394 13.52 -1.22 14.89
CA LEU A 394 14.29 0.02 14.75
C LEU A 394 15.74 -0.22 15.24
N PRO A 395 16.78 -0.01 14.41
CA PRO A 395 18.16 -0.22 14.79
C PRO A 395 18.70 0.97 15.61
N VAL A 396 18.05 1.27 16.74
CA VAL A 396 18.48 2.32 17.67
C VAL A 396 19.22 1.69 18.84
N GLN A 397 20.43 2.19 19.14
CA GLN A 397 21.28 1.74 20.25
C GLN A 397 21.76 2.95 21.05
N ILE A 398 21.60 2.87 22.38
CA ILE A 398 22.11 3.91 23.28
C ILE A 398 23.64 3.91 23.23
N GLY A 399 24.24 5.09 23.07
CA GLY A 399 25.68 5.29 22.96
C GLY A 399 26.20 5.32 21.53
N GLU A 400 25.40 4.96 20.54
CA GLU A 400 25.77 4.95 19.12
C GLU A 400 25.09 6.10 18.34
N PRO A 401 25.69 6.55 17.22
CA PRO A 401 25.01 7.43 16.28
C PRO A 401 23.78 6.78 15.66
N LEU A 402 22.78 7.59 15.29
CA LEU A 402 21.55 7.08 14.67
C LEU A 402 21.80 6.61 13.23
N ASP A 403 21.52 5.34 12.96
CA ASP A 403 21.47 4.82 11.59
C ASP A 403 20.14 5.20 10.92
N ILE A 404 20.11 6.37 10.26
CA ILE A 404 18.90 6.90 9.61
C ILE A 404 18.36 5.94 8.54
N LYS A 405 19.22 5.33 7.74
CA LYS A 405 18.78 4.39 6.70
C LYS A 405 18.17 3.13 7.31
N GLY A 406 18.81 2.63 8.35
CA GLY A 406 18.28 1.50 9.12
C GLY A 406 16.97 1.83 9.81
N MET A 407 16.81 3.03 10.37
CA MET A 407 15.57 3.51 10.97
C MET A 407 14.43 3.56 9.95
N GLN A 408 14.65 4.17 8.79
CA GLN A 408 13.67 4.23 7.69
C GLN A 408 13.23 2.83 7.23
N ALA A 409 14.19 1.94 7.02
CA ALA A 409 13.90 0.56 6.68
C ALA A 409 13.14 -0.16 7.80
N GLY A 410 13.47 0.14 9.05
CA GLY A 410 12.79 -0.38 10.25
C GLY A 410 11.34 0.06 10.35
N VAL A 411 11.08 1.36 10.17
CA VAL A 411 9.74 1.94 10.13
C VAL A 411 8.88 1.24 9.07
N LEU A 412 9.38 1.10 7.84
CA LEU A 412 8.64 0.42 6.78
C LEU A 412 8.38 -1.06 7.10
N ARG A 413 9.34 -1.78 7.70
CA ARG A 413 9.13 -3.17 8.13
C ARG A 413 8.07 -3.27 9.24
N ALA A 414 8.09 -2.38 10.24
CA ALA A 414 7.07 -2.33 11.28
C ALA A 414 5.69 -2.01 10.70
N TYR A 415 5.62 -1.02 9.81
CA TYR A 415 4.39 -0.69 9.07
C TYR A 415 3.88 -1.88 8.24
N GLY A 416 4.78 -2.73 7.75
CA GLY A 416 4.48 -3.99 7.06
C GLY A 416 3.73 -5.05 7.88
N MET A 417 3.53 -4.84 9.20
CA MET A 417 2.61 -5.65 10.01
C MET A 417 1.15 -5.47 9.56
N GLY A 418 0.82 -4.35 8.90
CA GLY A 418 -0.48 -4.10 8.28
C GLY A 418 -1.56 -3.57 9.24
N THR A 419 -1.27 -3.44 10.52
CA THR A 419 -2.19 -3.02 11.60
C THR A 419 -1.86 -1.66 12.20
N LEU A 420 -0.68 -1.11 11.87
CA LEU A 420 -0.28 0.24 12.26
C LEU A 420 -0.82 1.27 11.26
N ALA A 421 -1.36 2.36 11.77
CA ALA A 421 -1.65 3.57 11.00
C ALA A 421 -0.36 4.35 10.77
N SER A 422 0.46 4.51 11.82
CA SER A 422 1.75 5.14 11.72
C SER A 422 2.73 4.58 12.75
N ILE A 423 4.00 4.62 12.40
CA ILE A 423 5.14 4.49 13.30
C ILE A 423 6.21 5.48 12.86
N ASN A 424 6.47 6.47 13.70
CA ASN A 424 7.37 7.57 13.39
C ASN A 424 8.43 7.69 14.47
N TYR A 425 9.52 8.36 14.16
CA TYR A 425 10.55 8.70 15.13
C TYR A 425 10.98 10.15 14.99
N ASP A 426 11.34 10.75 16.10
CA ASP A 426 11.93 12.08 16.20
C ASP A 426 13.24 12.01 16.98
N VAL A 427 14.21 12.82 16.58
CA VAL A 427 15.42 13.04 17.36
C VAL A 427 15.25 14.36 18.10
N ARG A 428 15.20 14.32 19.42
CA ARG A 428 15.02 15.52 20.28
C ARG A 428 16.14 15.63 21.30
N GLU A 429 16.46 16.86 21.62
CA GLU A 429 17.35 17.17 22.74
C GLU A 429 16.51 17.49 23.99
N ARG A 430 16.81 16.84 25.13
CA ARG A 430 16.22 17.11 26.42
C ARG A 430 17.34 17.16 27.47
N ASP A 431 17.43 18.25 28.22
CA ASP A 431 18.43 18.44 29.27
C ASP A 431 19.89 18.27 28.76
N GLY A 432 20.16 18.74 27.52
CA GLY A 432 21.47 18.62 26.87
C GLY A 432 21.81 17.19 26.38
N ARG A 433 20.86 16.25 26.41
CA ARG A 433 21.03 14.88 25.93
C ARG A 433 20.20 14.65 24.68
N THR A 434 20.76 13.95 23.69
CA THR A 434 20.09 13.60 22.45
C THR A 434 19.37 12.27 22.61
N GLY A 435 18.07 12.23 22.30
CA GLY A 435 17.26 11.02 22.38
C GLY A 435 16.38 10.78 21.16
N VAL A 436 15.93 9.54 21.00
CA VAL A 436 14.95 9.13 19.99
C VAL A 436 13.59 8.95 20.64
N PHE A 437 12.59 9.65 20.12
CA PHE A 437 11.19 9.49 20.50
C PHE A 437 10.49 8.72 19.39
N VAL A 438 9.91 7.57 19.73
CA VAL A 438 9.17 6.73 18.79
C VAL A 438 7.68 6.84 19.13
N SER A 439 6.85 7.20 18.15
CA SER A 439 5.39 7.21 18.30
C SER A 439 4.76 6.17 17.41
N ALA A 440 3.79 5.40 17.92
CA ALA A 440 3.09 4.36 17.19
C ALA A 440 1.58 4.40 17.45
N TYR A 441 0.80 4.43 16.37
CA TYR A 441 -0.66 4.49 16.41
C TYR A 441 -1.27 3.31 15.65
N PRO A 442 -2.36 2.71 16.15
CA PRO A 442 -3.07 1.63 15.47
C PRO A 442 -3.94 2.18 14.34
N LYS A 443 -4.27 1.35 13.36
CA LYS A 443 -5.29 1.71 12.37
C LYS A 443 -6.64 1.95 13.05
N PRO A 444 -7.38 3.03 12.69
CA PRO A 444 -8.64 3.38 13.35
C PRO A 444 -9.74 2.35 13.14
N ASN A 445 -9.64 1.53 12.08
CA ASN A 445 -10.56 0.43 11.81
C ASN A 445 -10.14 -0.90 12.48
N GLY A 446 -9.10 -0.90 13.34
CA GLY A 446 -8.74 -2.06 14.17
C GLY A 446 -9.49 -2.09 15.52
N PRO A 447 -9.30 -3.14 16.34
CA PRO A 447 -8.45 -4.32 16.13
C PRO A 447 -9.09 -5.48 15.36
N ILE A 448 -10.35 -5.36 14.93
CA ILE A 448 -11.06 -6.37 14.14
C ILE A 448 -11.25 -5.84 12.73
N TYR A 449 -10.49 -6.37 11.78
CA TYR A 449 -10.50 -5.94 10.38
C TYR A 449 -11.41 -6.83 9.56
N LEU A 450 -12.30 -6.23 8.75
CA LEU A 450 -13.09 -6.94 7.78
C LEU A 450 -12.29 -7.17 6.50
N GLU A 451 -12.37 -8.40 6.01
CA GLU A 451 -11.72 -8.83 4.78
C GLU A 451 -12.76 -9.39 3.81
N ALA A 452 -12.56 -9.21 2.53
CA ALA A 452 -13.41 -9.77 1.48
C ALA A 452 -12.56 -10.32 0.34
N GLY A 453 -13.13 -11.28 -0.39
CA GLY A 453 -12.47 -11.85 -1.55
C GLY A 453 -13.47 -12.48 -2.51
N LEU A 454 -13.15 -12.43 -3.79
CA LEU A 454 -13.92 -13.03 -4.86
C LEU A 454 -12.98 -13.84 -5.75
N SER A 455 -13.34 -15.09 -6.02
CA SER A 455 -12.65 -15.88 -7.03
C SER A 455 -13.65 -16.45 -8.01
N LEU A 456 -13.26 -16.46 -9.28
CA LEU A 456 -14.04 -17.03 -10.38
C LEU A 456 -13.08 -17.75 -11.32
N SER A 457 -13.47 -18.94 -11.77
CA SER A 457 -12.83 -19.67 -12.85
C SER A 457 -13.92 -20.26 -13.73
N ASN A 458 -13.79 -20.10 -15.05
CA ASN A 458 -14.73 -20.64 -16.02
C ASN A 458 -13.98 -21.01 -17.30
N ASP A 459 -14.15 -22.23 -17.80
CA ASP A 459 -13.54 -22.70 -19.04
C ASP A 459 -14.49 -22.65 -20.25
N LEU A 460 -15.70 -22.10 -20.08
CA LEU A 460 -16.78 -22.05 -21.08
C LEU A 460 -17.24 -23.40 -21.61
N GLU A 461 -16.74 -24.53 -21.07
CA GLU A 461 -17.09 -25.92 -21.44
C GLU A 461 -17.85 -26.64 -20.31
N GLY A 462 -18.38 -25.84 -19.35
CA GLY A 462 -19.23 -26.34 -18.28
C GLY A 462 -18.51 -26.51 -16.93
N ASN A 463 -17.23 -26.14 -16.81
CA ASN A 463 -16.57 -26.02 -15.51
C ASN A 463 -16.67 -24.57 -15.06
N HIS A 464 -17.46 -24.37 -14.04
CA HIS A 464 -17.65 -23.07 -13.42
C HIS A 464 -17.40 -23.19 -11.93
N GLU A 465 -16.53 -22.32 -11.43
CA GLU A 465 -16.26 -22.17 -10.02
C GLU A 465 -16.33 -20.69 -9.63
N SER A 466 -17.14 -20.37 -8.65
CA SER A 466 -17.27 -19.02 -8.13
C SER A 466 -17.40 -19.07 -6.62
N ASN A 467 -16.54 -18.32 -5.91
CA ASN A 467 -16.54 -18.26 -4.47
C ASN A 467 -16.44 -16.81 -3.99
N LEU A 468 -17.33 -16.43 -3.09
CA LEU A 468 -17.27 -15.20 -2.32
C LEU A 468 -16.76 -15.54 -0.92
N ARG A 469 -15.76 -14.79 -0.46
CA ARG A 469 -15.16 -14.92 0.86
C ARG A 469 -15.39 -13.68 1.70
N ALA A 470 -15.68 -13.90 2.97
CA ALA A 470 -15.75 -12.84 3.99
C ALA A 470 -14.91 -13.27 5.19
N GLY A 471 -14.06 -12.40 5.69
CA GLY A 471 -13.13 -12.68 6.76
C GLY A 471 -13.19 -11.64 7.88
N LEU A 472 -12.87 -12.09 9.09
CA LEU A 472 -12.58 -11.26 10.24
C LEU A 472 -11.16 -11.57 10.71
N LEU A 473 -10.27 -10.56 10.67
CA LEU A 473 -8.93 -10.65 11.22
C LEU A 473 -8.89 -9.88 12.55
N PHE A 474 -8.56 -10.58 13.61
CA PHE A 474 -8.35 -10.05 14.96
C PHE A 474 -6.83 -9.85 15.15
N SER A 475 -6.38 -8.62 15.30
CA SER A 475 -4.94 -8.31 15.44
C SER A 475 -4.72 -6.91 16.04
N PRO A 476 -3.86 -6.77 17.09
CA PRO A 476 -3.18 -7.85 17.79
C PRO A 476 -4.04 -8.48 18.89
N LEU A 477 -3.87 -9.79 19.14
CA LEU A 477 -4.45 -10.50 20.27
C LEU A 477 -3.48 -10.66 21.45
N SER A 478 -2.23 -10.28 21.27
CA SER A 478 -1.20 -10.26 22.32
C SER A 478 -0.18 -9.17 22.04
N PRO A 479 0.59 -8.74 23.07
CA PRO A 479 1.66 -7.75 22.91
C PRO A 479 2.74 -8.14 21.89
N TYR A 480 2.87 -9.41 21.54
CA TYR A 480 3.83 -9.91 20.54
C TYR A 480 3.20 -10.15 19.18
N GLY A 481 1.95 -9.70 18.96
CA GLY A 481 1.31 -9.76 17.65
C GLY A 481 0.66 -11.10 17.32
N ALA A 482 0.05 -11.78 18.30
CA ALA A 482 -0.81 -12.91 17.99
C ALA A 482 -2.05 -12.46 17.21
N GLU A 483 -2.52 -13.32 16.31
CA GLU A 483 -3.64 -13.05 15.40
C GLU A 483 -4.60 -14.22 15.35
N ALA A 484 -5.89 -13.94 15.14
CA ALA A 484 -6.87 -14.94 14.75
C ALA A 484 -7.60 -14.46 13.49
N ARG A 485 -7.92 -15.39 12.61
CA ARG A 485 -8.74 -15.13 11.43
C ARG A 485 -9.88 -16.14 11.39
N ILE A 486 -11.09 -15.67 11.10
CA ILE A 486 -12.25 -16.49 10.79
C ILE A 486 -12.68 -16.12 9.38
N ALA A 487 -12.84 -17.09 8.49
CA ALA A 487 -13.24 -16.86 7.12
C ALA A 487 -14.40 -17.78 6.73
N LEU A 488 -15.45 -17.17 6.18
CA LEU A 488 -16.59 -17.82 5.57
C LEU A 488 -16.44 -17.76 4.05
N GLN A 489 -16.61 -18.89 3.39
CA GLN A 489 -16.68 -19.00 1.93
C GLN A 489 -18.06 -19.54 1.53
N ILE A 490 -18.68 -18.86 0.57
CA ILE A 490 -19.94 -19.27 -0.04
C ILE A 490 -19.78 -19.33 -1.57
N GLY A 491 -20.46 -20.27 -2.21
CA GLY A 491 -20.36 -20.49 -3.66
C GLY A 491 -20.15 -21.94 -4.00
N SER A 492 -19.32 -22.22 -4.99
CA SER A 492 -19.03 -23.59 -5.48
C SER A 492 -18.37 -24.46 -4.40
N GLU A 493 -17.55 -23.89 -3.56
CA GLU A 493 -16.83 -24.58 -2.50
C GLU A 493 -17.10 -23.94 -1.11
N PRO A 494 -18.29 -24.14 -0.52
CA PRO A 494 -18.62 -23.54 0.76
C PRO A 494 -17.73 -24.05 1.90
N GLY A 495 -17.41 -23.16 2.85
CA GLY A 495 -16.57 -23.51 3.97
C GLY A 495 -16.58 -22.45 5.07
N LEU A 496 -16.16 -22.85 6.26
CA LEU A 496 -15.91 -21.99 7.40
C LEU A 496 -14.58 -22.43 8.03
N THR A 497 -13.61 -21.53 8.04
CA THR A 497 -12.26 -21.81 8.54
C THR A 497 -11.86 -20.82 9.61
N GLY A 498 -11.07 -21.30 10.57
CA GLY A 498 -10.43 -20.51 11.59
C GLY A 498 -8.91 -20.72 11.53
N GLN A 499 -8.15 -19.67 11.81
CA GLN A 499 -6.70 -19.73 11.94
C GLN A 499 -6.27 -18.91 13.15
N TYR A 500 -5.30 -19.42 13.89
CA TYR A 500 -4.65 -18.74 15.00
C TYR A 500 -3.13 -18.80 14.78
N TYR A 501 -2.47 -17.66 14.94
CA TYR A 501 -1.02 -17.52 14.81
C TYR A 501 -0.47 -16.79 16.03
N ARG A 502 0.54 -17.33 16.69
CA ARG A 502 1.11 -16.76 17.90
C ARG A 502 2.64 -16.78 17.85
N PRO A 503 3.30 -15.63 17.68
CA PRO A 503 4.75 -15.52 17.87
C PRO A 503 5.16 -15.81 19.32
N PHE A 504 6.35 -16.40 19.49
CA PHE A 504 6.94 -16.67 20.80
C PHE A 504 7.99 -15.64 21.20
N ASP A 505 8.52 -14.90 20.24
CA ASP A 505 9.59 -13.92 20.44
C ASP A 505 9.34 -12.61 19.69
N LEU A 506 10.02 -11.54 20.11
CA LEU A 506 9.89 -10.18 19.56
C LEU A 506 10.19 -10.08 18.08
N HIS A 507 11.07 -10.94 17.56
CA HIS A 507 11.46 -10.91 16.15
C HIS A 507 10.62 -11.86 15.29
N ASN A 508 9.58 -12.45 15.87
CA ASN A 508 8.73 -13.43 15.20
C ASN A 508 9.53 -14.55 14.49
N ARG A 509 10.63 -15.00 15.13
CA ARG A 509 11.47 -16.09 14.59
C ARG A 509 10.80 -17.44 14.76
N TYR A 510 10.06 -17.61 15.87
CA TYR A 510 9.33 -18.84 16.18
C TYR A 510 7.87 -18.50 16.46
N ALA A 511 6.96 -19.28 15.90
CA ALA A 511 5.54 -19.12 16.12
C ALA A 511 4.81 -20.47 16.19
N PHE A 512 3.70 -20.47 16.89
CA PHE A 512 2.70 -21.53 16.84
C PHE A 512 1.60 -21.12 15.86
N GLN A 513 1.16 -22.06 15.05
CA GLN A 513 0.03 -21.91 14.15
C GLN A 513 -0.96 -23.04 14.37
N ALA A 514 -2.23 -22.70 14.51
CA ALA A 514 -3.35 -23.63 14.48
C ALA A 514 -4.34 -23.18 13.43
N GLY A 515 -4.91 -24.12 12.70
CA GLY A 515 -5.91 -23.83 11.67
C GLY A 515 -6.89 -24.97 11.56
N GLY A 516 -8.09 -24.72 11.04
CA GLY A 516 -9.06 -25.77 10.81
C GLY A 516 -10.45 -25.25 10.51
N GLY A 517 -11.39 -26.16 10.33
CA GLY A 517 -12.77 -25.84 10.06
C GLY A 517 -13.43 -26.86 9.14
N PHE A 518 -14.55 -26.45 8.58
CA PHE A 518 -15.28 -27.18 7.55
C PHE A 518 -14.92 -26.63 6.17
N GLN A 519 -14.58 -27.52 5.25
CA GLN A 519 -14.20 -27.19 3.88
C GLN A 519 -14.88 -28.15 2.88
N THR A 520 -15.33 -27.59 1.76
CA THR A 520 -15.83 -28.35 0.62
C THR A 520 -14.91 -28.07 -0.57
N ARG A 521 -14.61 -29.11 -1.34
CA ARG A 521 -13.96 -29.04 -2.64
C ARG A 521 -14.74 -29.86 -3.63
N SER A 522 -14.83 -29.38 -4.86
CA SER A 522 -15.46 -30.12 -5.95
C SER A 522 -14.47 -30.30 -7.09
N PHE A 523 -14.44 -31.48 -7.70
CA PHE A 523 -13.64 -31.75 -8.86
C PHE A 523 -14.32 -32.73 -9.80
N ASN A 524 -14.04 -32.60 -11.08
CA ASN A 524 -14.58 -33.51 -12.09
C ASN A 524 -13.71 -34.75 -12.17
N LEU A 525 -14.36 -35.88 -12.51
CA LEU A 525 -13.73 -37.11 -12.93
C LEU A 525 -13.89 -37.24 -14.44
N TYR A 526 -12.86 -37.68 -15.10
CA TYR A 526 -12.79 -37.86 -16.54
C TYR A 526 -12.42 -39.32 -16.84
N ASP A 527 -12.92 -39.84 -17.97
CA ASP A 527 -12.45 -41.13 -18.50
C ASP A 527 -11.12 -41.04 -19.24
N GLU A 528 -10.69 -42.15 -19.85
CA GLU A 528 -9.41 -42.20 -20.59
C GLU A 528 -9.47 -41.38 -21.90
N GLU A 529 -10.65 -41.16 -22.44
CA GLU A 529 -10.93 -40.36 -23.63
C GLU A 529 -10.93 -38.85 -23.30
N GLY A 530 -11.03 -38.49 -22.04
CA GLY A 530 -11.04 -37.11 -21.54
C GLY A 530 -12.44 -36.53 -21.37
N ASP A 531 -13.50 -37.39 -21.49
CA ASP A 531 -14.88 -36.99 -21.28
C ASP A 531 -15.23 -36.98 -19.80
N LYS A 532 -16.00 -35.95 -19.38
CA LYS A 532 -16.41 -35.78 -17.99
C LYS A 532 -17.50 -36.79 -17.63
N ILE A 533 -17.18 -37.74 -16.75
CA ILE A 533 -18.11 -38.81 -16.31
C ILE A 533 -18.83 -38.48 -15.01
N ALA A 534 -18.22 -37.68 -14.12
CA ALA A 534 -18.85 -37.33 -12.86
C ALA A 534 -18.24 -36.06 -12.28
N ARG A 535 -18.96 -35.43 -11.35
CA ARG A 535 -18.43 -34.42 -10.44
C ARG A 535 -18.47 -34.95 -9.02
N TYR A 536 -17.31 -34.97 -8.37
CA TYR A 536 -17.13 -35.37 -6.98
C TYR A 536 -17.12 -34.16 -6.07
N ARG A 537 -17.81 -34.27 -4.94
CA ARG A 537 -17.74 -33.31 -3.84
C ARG A 537 -17.09 -33.95 -2.64
N VAL A 538 -16.00 -33.34 -2.18
CA VAL A 538 -15.28 -33.74 -0.97
C VAL A 538 -15.56 -32.73 0.13
N ARG A 539 -16.11 -33.19 1.24
CA ARG A 539 -16.31 -32.40 2.44
C ARG A 539 -15.38 -32.91 3.52
N ARG A 540 -14.67 -32.00 4.19
CA ARG A 540 -13.80 -32.38 5.29
C ARG A 540 -13.90 -31.40 6.46
N THR A 541 -13.77 -31.91 7.67
CA THR A 541 -13.78 -31.15 8.93
C THR A 541 -12.61 -31.59 9.76
N GLY A 542 -11.84 -30.64 10.30
CA GLY A 542 -10.65 -30.94 11.09
C GLY A 542 -9.73 -29.74 11.20
N GLY A 543 -8.46 -30.01 11.44
CA GLY A 543 -7.49 -28.93 11.61
C GLY A 543 -6.04 -29.37 11.59
N THR A 544 -5.17 -28.37 11.68
CA THR A 544 -3.72 -28.44 11.60
C THR A 544 -3.11 -27.72 12.81
N LEU A 545 -2.06 -28.28 13.37
CA LEU A 545 -1.21 -27.66 14.38
C LEU A 545 0.23 -27.66 13.86
N ALA A 546 0.90 -26.52 13.87
CA ALA A 546 2.27 -26.42 13.37
C ALA A 546 3.13 -25.47 14.21
N LEU A 547 4.41 -25.76 14.24
CA LEU A 547 5.46 -24.86 14.67
C LEU A 547 6.10 -24.26 13.44
N VAL A 548 6.28 -22.95 13.45
CA VAL A 548 6.84 -22.17 12.34
C VAL A 548 8.14 -21.54 12.79
N ARG A 549 9.17 -21.63 11.97
CA ARG A 549 10.41 -20.86 12.10
C ARG A 549 10.55 -19.90 10.91
N ASN A 550 10.42 -18.61 11.15
CA ASN A 550 10.77 -17.58 10.18
C ASN A 550 12.28 -17.32 10.27
N VAL A 551 13.02 -17.76 9.25
CA VAL A 551 14.47 -17.55 9.18
C VAL A 551 14.77 -16.10 8.76
N SER A 552 13.92 -15.56 7.86
CA SER A 552 13.96 -14.18 7.39
C SER A 552 12.56 -13.78 6.91
N ASN A 553 12.43 -12.61 6.28
CA ASN A 553 11.18 -12.20 5.61
C ASN A 553 10.93 -12.90 4.25
N VAL A 554 11.84 -13.80 3.83
CA VAL A 554 11.71 -14.57 2.59
C VAL A 554 11.71 -16.09 2.81
N LEU A 555 12.22 -16.58 3.95
CA LEU A 555 12.31 -18.02 4.23
C LEU A 555 11.60 -18.39 5.52
N ALA A 556 10.60 -19.27 5.42
CA ALA A 556 9.94 -19.92 6.55
C ALA A 556 10.03 -21.44 6.44
N LEU A 557 10.15 -22.10 7.59
CA LEU A 557 10.09 -23.53 7.76
C LEU A 557 8.95 -23.84 8.72
N SER A 558 8.17 -24.89 8.46
CA SER A 558 7.13 -25.34 9.38
C SER A 558 7.13 -26.86 9.51
N VAL A 559 6.74 -27.33 10.68
CA VAL A 559 6.51 -28.76 10.96
C VAL A 559 5.26 -28.87 11.82
N GLY A 560 4.42 -29.84 11.49
CA GLY A 560 3.14 -29.95 12.18
C GLY A 560 2.45 -31.28 11.98
N VAL A 561 1.22 -31.33 12.48
CA VAL A 561 0.30 -32.45 12.32
C VAL A 561 -1.04 -31.95 11.84
N GLU A 562 -1.72 -32.77 11.07
CA GLU A 562 -3.11 -32.52 10.70
C GLU A 562 -4.01 -33.71 10.96
N ARG A 563 -5.27 -33.42 11.22
CA ARG A 563 -6.33 -34.41 11.39
C ARG A 563 -7.61 -33.87 10.77
N TYR A 564 -8.16 -34.66 9.84
CA TYR A 564 -9.45 -34.37 9.21
C TYR A 564 -10.29 -35.64 9.12
N THR A 565 -11.60 -35.45 9.18
CA THR A 565 -12.59 -36.47 8.83
C THR A 565 -13.44 -35.94 7.71
N GLY A 566 -13.88 -36.80 6.80
CA GLY A 566 -14.64 -36.33 5.68
C GLY A 566 -15.37 -37.40 4.89
N ASN A 567 -16.02 -36.94 3.83
CA ASN A 567 -16.61 -37.81 2.86
C ASN A 567 -16.39 -37.28 1.43
N ALA A 568 -16.34 -38.22 0.48
CA ALA A 568 -16.33 -37.94 -0.95
C ALA A 568 -17.58 -38.61 -1.56
N GLU A 569 -18.39 -37.85 -2.29
CA GLU A 569 -19.61 -38.32 -2.89
C GLU A 569 -19.82 -37.71 -4.29
N VAL A 570 -20.53 -38.43 -5.17
CA VAL A 570 -20.88 -37.90 -6.49
C VAL A 570 -21.92 -36.80 -6.32
N GLU A 571 -21.64 -35.63 -6.86
CA GLU A 571 -22.57 -34.51 -6.95
C GLU A 571 -23.39 -34.55 -8.22
N VAL A 572 -22.73 -34.88 -9.35
CA VAL A 572 -23.31 -35.02 -10.68
C VAL A 572 -22.65 -36.23 -11.34
N GLY A 573 -23.41 -37.10 -11.96
CA GLY A 573 -22.93 -38.31 -12.66
C GLY A 573 -23.65 -39.57 -12.19
N ASP A 574 -23.03 -40.75 -12.38
CA ASP A 574 -23.60 -42.03 -12.04
C ASP A 574 -23.71 -42.23 -10.51
N PRO A 575 -24.93 -42.37 -9.96
CA PRO A 575 -25.13 -42.63 -8.53
C PRO A 575 -24.56 -43.98 -8.05
N ALA A 576 -24.19 -44.89 -8.95
CA ALA A 576 -23.55 -46.14 -8.62
C ALA A 576 -22.08 -45.99 -8.14
N ILE A 577 -21.46 -44.82 -8.39
CA ILE A 577 -20.14 -44.53 -7.87
C ILE A 577 -20.25 -44.34 -6.35
N PRO A 578 -19.51 -45.12 -5.53
CA PRO A 578 -19.74 -45.18 -4.09
C PRO A 578 -19.34 -43.89 -3.37
N ARG A 579 -20.12 -43.55 -2.36
CA ARG A 579 -19.73 -42.59 -1.35
C ARG A 579 -18.63 -43.21 -0.49
N VAL A 580 -17.55 -42.45 -0.29
CA VAL A 580 -16.39 -42.84 0.54
C VAL A 580 -16.29 -41.92 1.75
N ASN A 581 -16.32 -42.49 2.95
CA ASN A 581 -15.94 -41.77 4.15
C ASN A 581 -14.44 -41.99 4.38
N PHE A 582 -13.74 -40.98 4.87
CA PHE A 582 -12.31 -41.08 5.11
C PHE A 582 -11.88 -40.35 6.37
N GLU A 583 -10.80 -40.82 6.93
CA GLU A 583 -10.08 -40.17 8.00
C GLU A 583 -8.63 -39.90 7.58
N GLU A 584 -8.20 -38.66 7.70
CA GLU A 584 -6.85 -38.18 7.38
C GLU A 584 -6.13 -37.82 8.69
N GLY A 585 -4.89 -38.27 8.83
CA GLY A 585 -4.00 -37.89 9.90
C GLY A 585 -2.57 -37.98 9.41
N ALA A 586 -1.85 -36.87 9.45
CA ALA A 586 -0.52 -36.82 8.85
C ALA A 586 0.45 -35.94 9.62
N TRP A 587 1.73 -36.26 9.49
CA TRP A 587 2.82 -35.35 9.73
C TRP A 587 3.04 -34.51 8.49
N ILE A 588 3.22 -33.21 8.67
CA ILE A 588 3.49 -32.26 7.60
C ILE A 588 4.75 -31.48 7.89
N ALA A 589 5.56 -31.24 6.86
CA ALA A 589 6.63 -30.26 6.93
C ALA A 589 6.66 -29.45 5.63
N GLN A 590 6.94 -28.16 5.75
CA GLN A 590 6.97 -27.26 4.61
C GLN A 590 8.11 -26.25 4.75
N ALA A 591 8.75 -25.95 3.63
CA ALA A 591 9.69 -24.84 3.46
C ALA A 591 9.15 -23.90 2.38
N THR A 592 9.05 -22.62 2.70
CA THR A 592 8.62 -21.58 1.75
C THR A 592 9.73 -20.55 1.62
N LEU A 593 10.21 -20.35 0.40
CA LEU A 593 11.14 -19.30 0.03
C LEU A 593 10.43 -18.34 -0.94
N ASP A 594 10.13 -17.13 -0.49
CA ASP A 594 9.21 -16.23 -1.16
C ASP A 594 9.79 -14.81 -1.26
N ASP A 595 10.36 -14.49 -2.42
CA ASP A 595 10.84 -13.16 -2.81
C ASP A 595 10.18 -12.66 -4.10
N ILE A 596 9.06 -13.27 -4.50
CA ILE A 596 8.35 -12.86 -5.71
C ILE A 596 7.59 -11.56 -5.49
N ASP A 597 7.59 -10.70 -6.49
CA ASP A 597 6.92 -9.39 -6.44
C ASP A 597 5.39 -9.48 -6.54
N SER A 598 4.87 -10.49 -7.24
CA SER A 598 3.44 -10.76 -7.39
C SER A 598 3.19 -12.25 -7.54
N VAL A 599 2.16 -12.79 -6.88
CA VAL A 599 1.69 -14.17 -7.07
C VAL A 599 0.70 -14.30 -8.23
N TYR A 600 0.26 -13.18 -8.78
CA TYR A 600 -0.72 -13.16 -9.88
C TYR A 600 -0.04 -12.92 -11.23
N PHE A 601 0.86 -11.94 -11.26
CA PHE A 601 1.59 -11.50 -12.44
C PHE A 601 3.07 -11.28 -12.08
N PRO A 602 3.84 -12.36 -11.89
CA PRO A 602 5.23 -12.24 -11.48
C PRO A 602 6.09 -11.60 -12.56
N ARG A 603 6.85 -10.60 -12.15
CA ARG A 603 7.80 -9.89 -13.01
C ARG A 603 9.23 -10.01 -12.53
N ASP A 604 9.42 -10.08 -11.20
CA ASP A 604 10.75 -10.19 -10.58
C ASP A 604 10.71 -11.07 -9.33
N GLY A 605 11.78 -11.84 -9.13
CA GLY A 605 12.00 -12.62 -7.93
C GLY A 605 11.73 -14.10 -8.10
N TYR A 606 11.54 -14.79 -6.98
CA TYR A 606 11.36 -16.24 -6.96
C TYR A 606 10.40 -16.64 -5.83
N LEU A 607 9.73 -17.77 -6.07
CA LEU A 607 8.88 -18.45 -5.11
C LEU A 607 9.21 -19.94 -5.17
N VAL A 608 9.58 -20.53 -4.03
CA VAL A 608 9.78 -21.98 -3.91
C VAL A 608 9.01 -22.48 -2.70
N ASN A 609 8.14 -23.45 -2.93
CA ASN A 609 7.46 -24.20 -1.90
C ASN A 609 7.90 -25.66 -1.99
N ALA A 610 8.46 -26.20 -0.93
CA ALA A 610 8.79 -27.61 -0.81
C ALA A 610 8.08 -28.19 0.41
N GLY A 611 7.44 -29.34 0.26
CA GLY A 611 6.62 -29.92 1.30
C GLY A 611 6.70 -31.45 1.36
N THR A 612 6.30 -31.99 2.50
CA THR A 612 6.04 -33.42 2.65
C THR A 612 4.78 -33.62 3.50
N TYR A 613 4.01 -34.62 3.10
CA TYR A 613 2.82 -35.11 3.78
C TYR A 613 3.02 -36.59 4.05
N GLN A 614 3.02 -36.98 5.33
CA GLN A 614 3.23 -38.37 5.75
C GLN A 614 2.01 -38.85 6.51
N SER A 615 1.09 -39.48 5.78
CA SER A 615 -0.13 -40.05 6.34
C SER A 615 0.19 -41.20 7.30
N SER A 616 -0.42 -41.19 8.48
CA SER A 616 -0.11 -42.13 9.54
C SER A 616 -1.35 -42.60 10.30
N PRO A 617 -1.54 -43.93 10.40
CA PRO A 617 -2.59 -44.49 11.25
C PRO A 617 -2.46 -44.13 12.74
N SER A 618 -1.25 -43.81 13.22
CA SER A 618 -1.04 -43.33 14.60
C SER A 618 -1.68 -41.97 14.87
N LEU A 619 -1.90 -41.18 13.83
CA LEU A 619 -2.66 -39.94 13.83
C LEU A 619 -4.12 -40.13 13.40
N GLY A 620 -4.54 -41.40 13.21
CA GLY A 620 -5.90 -41.82 12.87
C GLY A 620 -6.22 -41.79 11.39
N ALA A 621 -5.23 -41.88 10.49
CA ALA A 621 -5.49 -42.01 9.06
C ALA A 621 -5.96 -43.43 8.70
N ASP A 622 -6.91 -43.51 7.76
CA ASP A 622 -7.37 -44.79 7.15
C ASP A 622 -6.32 -45.39 6.22
N ALA A 623 -5.53 -44.54 5.55
CA ALA A 623 -4.53 -44.96 4.59
C ALA A 623 -3.10 -44.53 5.03
N ARG A 624 -2.09 -45.34 4.70
CA ARG A 624 -0.68 -45.02 4.92
C ARG A 624 0.00 -44.74 3.59
N PHE A 625 0.39 -43.50 3.40
CA PHE A 625 1.15 -43.06 2.22
C PHE A 625 1.97 -41.80 2.55
N GLY A 626 2.93 -41.51 1.68
CA GLY A 626 3.76 -40.34 1.79
C GLY A 626 3.79 -39.56 0.49
N GLN A 627 3.77 -38.23 0.57
CA GLN A 627 3.87 -37.32 -0.59
C GLN A 627 5.01 -36.34 -0.40
N LEU A 628 5.65 -35.97 -1.50
CA LEU A 628 6.65 -34.91 -1.60
C LEU A 628 6.22 -33.94 -2.68
N ASP A 629 6.28 -32.66 -2.36
CA ASP A 629 5.81 -31.56 -3.20
C ASP A 629 6.94 -30.55 -3.41
N LEU A 630 7.10 -30.08 -4.66
CA LEU A 630 8.00 -29.00 -5.02
C LEU A 630 7.33 -28.13 -6.08
N ASP A 631 7.11 -26.87 -5.75
CA ASP A 631 6.73 -25.81 -6.68
C ASP A 631 7.81 -24.74 -6.69
N ALA A 632 8.36 -24.40 -7.84
CA ALA A 632 9.36 -23.37 -7.99
C ALA A 632 9.03 -22.47 -9.19
N VAL A 633 9.06 -21.18 -8.98
CA VAL A 633 8.85 -20.15 -10.01
C VAL A 633 9.89 -19.06 -9.82
N ALA A 634 10.52 -18.65 -10.92
CA ALA A 634 11.40 -17.48 -10.97
C ALA A 634 10.93 -16.54 -12.09
N ALA A 635 11.02 -15.24 -11.85
CA ALA A 635 10.65 -14.21 -12.81
C ALA A 635 11.73 -13.13 -12.90
N ARG A 636 11.89 -12.57 -14.09
CA ARG A 636 12.79 -11.44 -14.35
C ARG A 636 12.21 -10.49 -15.37
N SER A 637 12.18 -9.19 -15.04
CA SER A 637 11.72 -8.13 -15.93
C SER A 637 12.85 -7.39 -16.64
N PHE A 638 12.55 -6.91 -17.85
CA PHE A 638 13.43 -6.08 -18.69
C PHE A 638 12.56 -4.96 -19.28
N GLY A 639 12.42 -3.87 -18.56
CA GLY A 639 11.49 -2.80 -18.92
C GLY A 639 10.03 -3.29 -18.89
N ARG A 640 9.34 -3.23 -20.01
CA ARG A 640 7.94 -3.71 -20.13
C ARG A 640 7.81 -5.24 -20.30
N HIS A 641 8.91 -5.93 -20.56
CA HIS A 641 8.94 -7.37 -20.77
C HIS A 641 9.23 -8.09 -19.47
N ALA A 642 8.65 -9.27 -19.25
CA ALA A 642 9.03 -10.16 -18.18
C ALA A 642 9.03 -11.61 -18.65
N LEU A 643 10.01 -12.39 -18.17
CA LEU A 643 10.16 -13.81 -18.40
C LEU A 643 9.90 -14.54 -17.08
N GLN A 644 9.17 -15.65 -17.17
CA GLN A 644 8.93 -16.57 -16.05
C GLN A 644 9.42 -17.96 -16.42
N LEU A 645 10.01 -18.64 -15.44
CA LEU A 645 10.39 -20.06 -15.53
C LEU A 645 9.86 -20.77 -14.30
N GLY A 646 9.30 -21.95 -14.47
CA GLY A 646 8.80 -22.73 -13.34
C GLY A 646 8.94 -24.23 -13.52
N LEU A 647 8.96 -24.90 -12.37
CA LEU A 647 9.00 -26.34 -12.23
C LEU A 647 8.02 -26.75 -11.12
N ARG A 648 7.23 -27.78 -11.39
CA ARG A 648 6.41 -28.46 -10.40
C ARG A 648 6.71 -29.94 -10.42
N TYR A 649 6.99 -30.51 -9.26
CA TYR A 649 7.31 -31.92 -9.11
C TYR A 649 6.65 -32.46 -7.86
N HIS A 650 5.66 -33.32 -8.04
CA HIS A 650 4.85 -33.85 -6.97
C HIS A 650 4.76 -35.37 -7.10
N VAL A 651 5.09 -36.06 -6.04
CA VAL A 651 5.17 -37.53 -6.08
C VAL A 651 4.60 -38.15 -4.81
N THR A 652 3.92 -39.28 -4.97
CA THR A 652 3.60 -40.21 -3.90
C THR A 652 4.78 -41.08 -3.63
N SER A 653 5.61 -40.71 -2.63
CA SER A 653 6.89 -41.31 -2.33
C SER A 653 6.79 -42.70 -1.70
N SER A 654 5.65 -43.01 -1.06
CA SER A 654 5.37 -44.33 -0.45
C SER A 654 3.88 -44.58 -0.37
N GLY A 655 3.45 -45.84 -0.47
CA GLY A 655 2.05 -46.25 -0.45
C GLY A 655 1.29 -45.80 -1.69
N THR A 656 -0.03 -45.65 -1.56
CA THR A 656 -0.94 -45.16 -2.62
C THR A 656 -1.87 -44.12 -2.01
N ALA A 657 -1.89 -42.92 -2.55
CA ALA A 657 -2.76 -41.87 -2.11
C ALA A 657 -4.20 -42.17 -2.53
N PRO A 658 -5.19 -42.02 -1.64
CA PRO A 658 -6.59 -42.18 -1.98
C PRO A 658 -7.08 -41.05 -2.89
N VAL A 659 -8.27 -41.22 -3.51
CA VAL A 659 -8.78 -40.35 -4.58
C VAL A 659 -8.85 -38.86 -4.20
N GLN A 660 -9.13 -38.53 -2.95
CA GLN A 660 -9.17 -37.15 -2.45
C GLN A 660 -7.77 -36.51 -2.33
N ASN A 661 -6.70 -37.31 -2.26
CA ASN A 661 -5.32 -36.87 -2.14
C ASN A 661 -4.51 -37.02 -3.44
N LEU A 662 -5.15 -37.47 -4.53
CA LEU A 662 -4.50 -37.51 -5.85
C LEU A 662 -4.13 -36.10 -6.31
N TYR A 663 -3.00 -36.00 -6.96
CA TYR A 663 -2.60 -34.78 -7.64
C TYR A 663 -3.46 -34.55 -8.88
N ARG A 664 -3.67 -33.27 -9.22
CA ARG A 664 -4.48 -32.84 -10.36
C ARG A 664 -3.76 -31.76 -11.16
N LEU A 665 -3.81 -31.89 -12.48
CA LEU A 665 -3.30 -30.91 -13.43
C LEU A 665 -4.39 -30.47 -14.40
N GLY A 666 -4.19 -29.34 -15.02
CA GLY A 666 -5.08 -28.67 -15.95
C GLY A 666 -5.38 -27.24 -15.50
N GLY A 667 -5.48 -26.34 -16.47
CA GLY A 667 -5.64 -24.90 -16.27
C GLY A 667 -4.34 -24.10 -16.45
N ARG A 668 -4.42 -22.82 -16.34
CA ARG A 668 -3.31 -21.88 -16.57
C ARG A 668 -2.11 -22.18 -15.65
N TRP A 669 -0.90 -22.20 -16.20
CA TRP A 669 0.35 -22.57 -15.52
C TRP A 669 0.40 -24.04 -15.02
N ARG A 670 -0.53 -24.88 -15.48
CA ARG A 670 -0.71 -26.26 -15.02
C ARG A 670 -1.16 -27.16 -16.18
N LEU A 671 -0.59 -27.00 -17.37
CA LEU A 671 -1.02 -27.55 -18.66
C LEU A 671 -2.30 -26.87 -19.14
N ALA A 672 -2.15 -25.64 -19.63
CA ALA A 672 -3.26 -24.74 -19.97
C ALA A 672 -4.19 -25.23 -21.09
N GLY A 673 -3.78 -26.20 -21.91
CA GLY A 673 -4.62 -26.86 -22.91
C GLY A 673 -5.55 -27.94 -22.35
N PHE A 674 -5.52 -28.17 -21.04
CA PHE A 674 -6.46 -29.05 -20.34
C PHE A 674 -7.44 -28.24 -19.51
N GLN A 675 -8.67 -28.76 -19.35
CA GLN A 675 -9.64 -28.18 -18.43
C GLN A 675 -9.12 -28.22 -16.99
N HIS A 676 -9.65 -27.35 -16.13
CA HIS A 676 -9.23 -27.28 -14.74
C HIS A 676 -9.33 -28.64 -14.03
N ASN A 677 -8.17 -29.12 -13.49
CA ASN A 677 -8.05 -30.40 -12.80
C ASN A 677 -8.43 -31.65 -13.64
N GLN A 678 -8.29 -31.62 -14.97
CA GLN A 678 -8.66 -32.72 -15.86
C GLN A 678 -7.75 -33.94 -15.71
N LEU A 679 -6.42 -33.75 -15.61
CA LEU A 679 -5.48 -34.84 -15.41
C LEU A 679 -5.34 -35.14 -13.91
N THR A 680 -5.31 -36.44 -13.57
CA THR A 680 -5.10 -36.91 -12.20
C THR A 680 -4.03 -37.97 -12.14
N GLY A 681 -3.27 -38.04 -11.05
CA GLY A 681 -2.24 -39.05 -10.86
C GLY A 681 -1.70 -39.13 -9.44
N GLN A 682 -0.96 -40.19 -9.16
CA GLN A 682 -0.14 -40.32 -7.93
C GLN A 682 1.10 -39.43 -7.99
N ASP A 683 1.55 -39.13 -9.19
CA ASP A 683 2.74 -38.36 -9.47
C ASP A 683 2.47 -37.40 -10.62
N TYR A 684 3.11 -36.22 -10.62
CA TYR A 684 3.21 -35.36 -11.79
C TYR A 684 4.52 -34.58 -11.84
N ALA A 685 4.92 -34.24 -13.05
CA ALA A 685 6.00 -33.31 -13.30
C ALA A 685 5.60 -32.31 -14.40
N LEU A 686 5.93 -31.06 -14.21
CA LEU A 686 5.60 -29.97 -15.13
C LEU A 686 6.72 -28.94 -15.13
N GLY A 687 7.27 -28.64 -16.31
CA GLY A 687 8.10 -27.48 -16.55
C GLY A 687 7.36 -26.44 -17.39
N PHE A 688 7.55 -25.16 -17.14
CA PHE A 688 6.96 -24.11 -17.94
C PHE A 688 7.86 -22.90 -18.13
N ALA A 689 7.69 -22.22 -19.26
CA ALA A 689 8.25 -20.92 -19.54
C ALA A 689 7.10 -19.96 -19.91
N GLY A 690 7.15 -18.76 -19.37
CA GLY A 690 6.17 -17.73 -19.64
C GLY A 690 6.82 -16.42 -20.09
N TYR A 691 6.08 -15.65 -20.84
CA TYR A 691 6.45 -14.31 -21.25
C TYR A 691 5.25 -13.39 -21.09
N THR A 692 5.48 -12.20 -20.53
CA THR A 692 4.47 -11.15 -20.42
C THR A 692 5.03 -9.81 -20.91
N TYR A 693 4.14 -9.02 -21.52
CA TYR A 693 4.42 -7.65 -21.96
C TYR A 693 3.41 -6.70 -21.32
N GLU A 694 3.91 -5.68 -20.63
CA GLU A 694 3.09 -4.65 -19.99
C GLU A 694 2.59 -3.65 -21.05
N LEU A 695 1.28 -3.63 -21.25
CA LEU A 695 0.60 -2.72 -22.19
C LEU A 695 0.54 -1.28 -21.66
N GLY A 696 0.71 -1.12 -20.34
CA GLY A 696 0.52 0.14 -19.63
C GLY A 696 -0.75 0.11 -18.78
N LYS A 697 -1.37 1.27 -18.57
CA LYS A 697 -2.56 1.38 -17.73
C LYS A 697 -3.84 1.37 -18.58
N LEU A 698 -4.72 0.42 -18.32
CA LEU A 698 -6.08 0.37 -18.81
C LEU A 698 -7.02 0.72 -17.65
N LEU A 699 -7.87 1.74 -17.79
CA LEU A 699 -8.74 2.25 -16.71
C LEU A 699 -7.97 2.58 -15.41
N GLY A 700 -6.74 3.10 -15.55
CA GLY A 700 -5.87 3.44 -14.41
C GLY A 700 -5.16 2.26 -13.74
N ARG A 701 -5.35 1.02 -14.22
CA ARG A 701 -4.77 -0.22 -13.68
C ARG A 701 -3.82 -0.87 -14.68
N SER A 702 -2.81 -1.59 -14.17
CA SER A 702 -1.84 -2.28 -15.01
C SER A 702 -2.53 -3.36 -15.86
N ALA A 703 -2.23 -3.36 -17.14
CA ALA A 703 -2.68 -4.35 -18.12
C ALA A 703 -1.48 -5.00 -18.80
N GLN A 704 -1.59 -6.28 -19.11
CA GLN A 704 -0.54 -7.04 -19.76
C GLN A 704 -1.09 -8.12 -20.68
N VAL A 705 -0.34 -8.47 -21.68
CA VAL A 705 -0.57 -9.61 -22.55
C VAL A 705 0.57 -10.59 -22.36
N GLY A 706 0.27 -11.87 -22.41
CA GLY A 706 1.30 -12.89 -22.20
C GLY A 706 0.95 -14.22 -22.83
N GLY A 707 1.87 -15.16 -22.70
CA GLY A 707 1.70 -16.53 -23.11
C GLY A 707 2.64 -17.47 -22.38
N THR A 708 2.34 -18.76 -22.41
CA THR A 708 3.11 -19.83 -21.80
C THR A 708 3.46 -20.91 -22.81
N VAL A 709 4.54 -21.62 -22.55
CA VAL A 709 4.86 -22.93 -23.10
C VAL A 709 5.08 -23.85 -21.92
N GLU A 710 4.40 -24.96 -21.89
CA GLU A 710 4.32 -25.88 -20.78
C GLU A 710 4.57 -27.31 -21.26
N TYR A 711 5.29 -28.11 -20.51
CA TYR A 711 5.57 -29.51 -20.81
C TYR A 711 5.47 -30.35 -19.56
N GLY A 712 4.65 -31.37 -19.55
CA GLY A 712 4.48 -32.26 -18.40
C GLY A 712 3.36 -33.26 -18.55
N ASN A 713 3.15 -34.05 -17.52
CA ASN A 713 2.09 -35.04 -17.43
C ASN A 713 1.80 -35.42 -15.98
N ALA A 714 0.72 -36.19 -15.76
CA ALA A 714 0.38 -36.89 -14.53
C ALA A 714 0.37 -38.40 -14.76
N TRP A 715 0.89 -39.16 -13.81
CA TRP A 715 1.02 -40.62 -13.90
C TRP A 715 0.33 -41.32 -12.72
N GLN A 716 -0.31 -42.47 -12.99
CA GLN A 716 -0.95 -43.28 -11.95
C GLN A 716 0.03 -44.13 -11.14
N ARG A 717 1.19 -44.39 -11.67
CA ARG A 717 2.24 -45.14 -11.01
C ARG A 717 3.62 -44.49 -11.28
N ARG A 718 4.44 -44.42 -10.27
CA ARG A 718 5.78 -43.85 -10.37
C ARG A 718 6.68 -44.56 -11.40
N SER A 719 6.48 -45.87 -11.57
CA SER A 719 7.20 -46.65 -12.61
C SER A 719 6.92 -46.16 -14.02
N ASP A 720 5.78 -45.55 -14.25
CA ASP A 720 5.31 -45.08 -15.55
C ASP A 720 5.78 -43.66 -15.84
N MET A 721 6.38 -43.00 -14.87
CA MET A 721 6.84 -41.62 -15.00
C MET A 721 8.00 -41.50 -15.95
N SER A 722 7.79 -40.90 -17.11
CA SER A 722 8.79 -40.71 -18.16
C SER A 722 8.73 -39.30 -18.73
N LEU A 723 9.89 -38.72 -19.00
CA LEU A 723 9.93 -37.41 -19.69
C LEU A 723 9.49 -37.51 -21.16
N SER A 724 9.53 -38.75 -21.78
CA SER A 724 9.02 -38.93 -23.15
C SER A 724 7.52 -38.84 -23.30
N ASP A 725 6.79 -39.00 -22.20
CA ASP A 725 5.32 -39.04 -22.17
C ASP A 725 4.72 -37.68 -21.78
N GLY A 726 5.55 -36.66 -21.70
CA GLY A 726 5.11 -35.30 -21.47
C GLY A 726 4.31 -34.77 -22.66
N ILE A 727 3.31 -33.95 -22.36
CA ILE A 727 2.41 -33.33 -23.33
C ILE A 727 2.75 -31.85 -23.43
N TRP A 728 2.99 -31.37 -24.65
CA TRP A 728 3.19 -29.96 -24.90
C TRP A 728 1.89 -29.19 -24.80
N ASN A 729 1.93 -28.10 -24.06
CA ASN A 729 0.85 -27.15 -23.91
C ASN A 729 1.36 -25.73 -24.09
N GLY A 730 0.44 -24.81 -24.35
CA GLY A 730 0.72 -23.40 -24.40
C GLY A 730 -0.52 -22.58 -24.12
N SER A 731 -0.34 -21.32 -23.80
CA SER A 731 -1.46 -20.39 -23.66
C SER A 731 -1.11 -19.00 -24.16
N VAL A 732 -2.16 -18.26 -24.51
CA VAL A 732 -2.12 -16.81 -24.68
C VAL A 732 -3.18 -16.18 -23.79
N PHE A 733 -2.86 -15.05 -23.16
CA PHE A 733 -3.79 -14.40 -22.25
C PHE A 733 -3.63 -12.89 -22.20
N LEU A 734 -4.73 -12.21 -21.85
CA LEU A 734 -4.77 -10.82 -21.44
C LEU A 734 -5.11 -10.78 -19.95
N GLY A 735 -4.29 -10.07 -19.18
CA GLY A 735 -4.47 -9.91 -17.75
C GLY A 735 -4.46 -8.44 -17.34
N PHE A 736 -5.26 -8.09 -16.34
CA PHE A 736 -5.21 -6.77 -15.72
C PHE A 736 -5.57 -6.84 -14.24
N ASP A 737 -4.89 -5.99 -13.48
CA ASP A 737 -5.26 -5.76 -12.10
C ASP A 737 -6.60 -5.04 -12.04
N SER A 738 -7.49 -5.52 -11.18
CA SER A 738 -8.73 -4.84 -10.89
C SER A 738 -8.87 -4.59 -9.38
N TRP A 739 -9.84 -3.77 -8.99
CA TRP A 739 -10.12 -3.52 -7.58
C TRP A 739 -10.73 -4.72 -6.84
N ILE A 740 -11.23 -5.72 -7.59
CA ILE A 740 -11.76 -7.00 -7.06
C ILE A 740 -10.76 -8.15 -7.18
N GLY A 741 -9.55 -7.89 -7.67
CA GLY A 741 -8.50 -8.87 -7.91
C GLY A 741 -8.03 -8.93 -9.36
N PRO A 742 -7.01 -9.73 -9.65
CA PRO A 742 -6.51 -9.93 -11.01
C PRO A 742 -7.53 -10.63 -11.88
N LEU A 743 -7.81 -10.07 -13.05
CA LEU A 743 -8.73 -10.62 -14.04
C LEU A 743 -7.95 -11.07 -15.28
N ILE A 744 -8.18 -12.28 -15.74
CA ILE A 744 -7.44 -12.91 -16.81
C ILE A 744 -8.41 -13.55 -17.80
N PHE A 745 -8.18 -13.30 -19.07
CA PHE A 745 -8.86 -13.92 -20.19
C PHE A 745 -7.82 -14.61 -21.07
N GLY A 746 -8.01 -15.85 -21.42
CA GLY A 746 -7.02 -16.55 -22.21
C GLY A 746 -7.55 -17.78 -22.94
N MET A 747 -6.66 -18.34 -23.74
CA MET A 747 -6.89 -19.57 -24.46
C MET A 747 -5.66 -20.47 -24.28
N GLY A 748 -5.90 -21.71 -23.92
CA GLY A 748 -4.91 -22.78 -23.81
C GLY A 748 -4.98 -23.72 -25.00
N PHE A 749 -3.82 -24.23 -25.40
CA PHE A 749 -3.64 -25.14 -26.53
C PHE A 749 -2.85 -26.36 -26.06
N ARG A 750 -3.17 -27.54 -26.54
CA ARG A 750 -2.39 -28.76 -26.31
C ARG A 750 -2.09 -29.52 -27.59
N GLU A 751 -1.03 -30.29 -27.59
CA GLU A 751 -0.67 -31.19 -28.66
C GLU A 751 -1.73 -32.28 -28.83
N GLY A 752 -2.30 -32.41 -30.03
CA GLY A 752 -3.26 -33.47 -30.39
C GLY A 752 -4.62 -33.36 -29.71
N GLY A 753 -4.96 -32.21 -29.08
CA GLY A 753 -6.19 -32.03 -28.34
C GLY A 753 -6.98 -30.78 -28.69
N GLU A 754 -8.08 -30.56 -27.96
CA GLU A 754 -8.92 -29.39 -28.05
C GLU A 754 -8.32 -28.17 -27.39
N ASN A 755 -8.75 -26.98 -27.77
CA ASN A 755 -8.37 -25.72 -27.18
C ASN A 755 -9.32 -25.38 -26.04
N VAL A 756 -8.82 -24.82 -24.94
CA VAL A 756 -9.60 -24.41 -23.78
C VAL A 756 -9.59 -22.89 -23.68
N VAL A 757 -10.74 -22.26 -23.60
CA VAL A 757 -10.88 -20.84 -23.28
C VAL A 757 -11.09 -20.71 -21.77
N PHE A 758 -10.40 -19.78 -21.11
CA PHE A 758 -10.55 -19.57 -19.69
C PHE A 758 -10.73 -18.11 -19.30
N ILE A 759 -11.56 -17.92 -18.28
CA ILE A 759 -11.77 -16.63 -17.61
C ILE A 759 -11.50 -16.85 -16.12
N GLU A 760 -10.57 -16.11 -15.55
CA GLU A 760 -10.16 -16.23 -14.14
C GLU A 760 -10.17 -14.87 -13.44
N LEU A 761 -10.68 -14.83 -12.21
CA LEU A 761 -10.59 -13.68 -11.31
C LEU A 761 -10.06 -14.16 -9.97
N GLY A 762 -9.05 -13.45 -9.42
CA GLY A 762 -8.53 -13.74 -8.09
C GLY A 762 -7.72 -15.04 -7.98
N GLN A 763 -7.38 -15.70 -9.07
CA GLN A 763 -6.57 -16.93 -9.06
C GLN A 763 -5.07 -16.58 -9.01
N SER A 764 -4.33 -17.20 -8.08
CA SER A 764 -2.86 -17.12 -7.99
C SER A 764 -2.18 -18.20 -8.84
N LEU A 765 -0.87 -18.07 -8.98
CA LEU A 765 0.00 -19.08 -9.62
C LEU A 765 -0.10 -20.45 -8.95
#